data_43f9c6267afe623168e1d084822aea9c
#
_entry.id   43f9c6267afe623168e1d084822aea9c
#
_cell.length_a   1.000
_cell.length_b   1.000
_cell.length_c   1.000
_cell.angle_alpha   90.00
_cell.angle_beta   90.00
_cell.angle_gamma   90.00
#
_symmetry.space_group_name_H-M   'P 1'
#
loop_
_entity.id
_entity.type
_entity.pdbx_description
1 polymer ?
#
loop_
_entity_poly.entity_id
_entity_poly.type
_entity_poly.pdbx_seq_one_letter_code
_entity_poly.pdbx_strand_id
1 'polypeptide(L)'
;MANTIAQDSIPSPLPPLEETLIAADSVETEPARPLPVISYNNPRKYTIAEIRVTGANNYEDFVLIGFSGLSVGDEITVPGSEITDAVKRFWKQGLFSEVAIVPSKIEDSHIWLEIQLAQRPRVSDIHFHGLKKTDRDDLTPKVALSKGNQITPNLIDRTKIEIKKHFEDKGYTNTEVIIRQQDDPNYANMMKIDVYVDKKQKTKIREIHFSGVDSLSVKTLRKAMKKTNEKFNMRKRFTASWRESFSAKKFVGDEYKNDKDNIVLKYNEKGFRDARILSDSIAKISDKLVDIYIDIEEGDRYHIKDIRWVGNARYDTETLSSLLDLKAGDVYNQKKLNQRLTEDEDAVAGVYYNNGYLFFNADPVEIELERDSVVLEIRITEGPQATISKVIINGNDRLYEDIIRRELRTKPGQLFSRDDLQRSAREIAQMGHFDPETMGLNPIPDPESGTVDIEYNLTSKANDQIEFSAGWGQTGIIGKLSLKFTNFAMSNIFKPSTYKGIIPQGEGQTLTLSGQTNGRYYQSYSLSFMDPWFGKKRPNSFSLGAYFSHQTDISSRYYGSNYYNPMYGGGYGYDSYGYGGYGGYGGYGYPDYTSMYDTNKFIQMLGVSAGYGKRLTWPDDYFQLMFELNYQRYRMKNWQYFMIQNGTSNSINLGINLTRNSIDNPLYTRRGSTFTLSANATPPYSLWDGKNYEALSDGTGKTDAQQSADLAEKFKMIEYYKIKFKAKLFTPLAPLSVKRTPVLMTRVEYGFLGHYNKHKISPFETFYVGGDGMTGYSSYYVTETIGLRGYRNGSLTPYTKDGYAYARMSLELRYPFIMEASTTIYGLMFLEAGNAWQSLKDFNPFDLKRSAGVGVRIFLPMIGMMGIDWAYGFDPVFGSRTNSGSQIHFILGQEF
;
A
#
# COMPACT_ATOMS: atom_id res chain seq x y z
N MET A 1 -26.48 -32.58 -29.65
CA MET A 1 -27.25 -32.28 -28.43
C MET A 1 -27.16 -30.78 -28.25
N ALA A 2 -28.31 -30.13 -28.38
CA ALA A 2 -28.41 -28.67 -28.47
C ALA A 2 -28.27 -28.02 -27.06
N ASN A 3 -27.39 -27.05 -26.90
CA ASN A 3 -27.36 -26.14 -25.75
C ASN A 3 -28.18 -24.90 -26.10
N THR A 4 -29.25 -24.74 -25.39
CA THR A 4 -30.16 -23.58 -25.44
C THR A 4 -29.52 -22.41 -24.72
N ILE A 5 -29.27 -21.35 -25.44
CA ILE A 5 -28.85 -20.06 -24.88
C ILE A 5 -30.10 -19.32 -24.44
N ALA A 6 -30.20 -19.00 -23.15
CA ALA A 6 -31.26 -18.14 -22.62
C ALA A 6 -31.03 -16.70 -23.07
N GLN A 7 -31.97 -16.18 -23.83
CA GLN A 7 -32.06 -14.76 -24.20
C GLN A 7 -32.54 -13.95 -22.99
N ASP A 8 -31.70 -13.04 -22.52
CA ASP A 8 -32.08 -11.97 -21.60
C ASP A 8 -33.05 -11.01 -22.29
N SER A 9 -34.27 -10.98 -21.79
CA SER A 9 -35.34 -10.12 -22.24
C SER A 9 -35.08 -8.65 -21.88
N ILE A 10 -35.05 -7.81 -22.89
CA ILE A 10 -35.06 -6.33 -22.79
C ILE A 10 -36.39 -5.91 -22.14
N PRO A 11 -36.40 -5.10 -21.07
CA PRO A 11 -37.64 -4.57 -20.51
C PRO A 11 -38.26 -3.56 -21.46
N SER A 12 -39.54 -3.76 -21.77
CA SER A 12 -40.41 -2.90 -22.58
C SER A 12 -40.51 -1.48 -22.03
N PRO A 13 -40.76 -0.47 -22.89
CA PRO A 13 -40.98 0.91 -22.45
C PRO A 13 -42.29 1.03 -21.65
N LEU A 14 -42.25 1.89 -20.63
CA LEU A 14 -43.34 2.19 -19.72
C LEU A 14 -44.58 2.68 -20.48
N PRO A 15 -45.80 2.24 -20.08
CA PRO A 15 -47.04 2.75 -20.65
C PRO A 15 -47.32 4.20 -20.23
N PRO A 16 -48.06 4.96 -21.05
CA PRO A 16 -48.45 6.32 -20.70
C PRO A 16 -49.43 6.36 -19.52
N LEU A 17 -49.31 7.39 -18.71
CA LEU A 17 -50.12 7.66 -17.54
C LEU A 17 -51.57 7.88 -17.91
N GLU A 18 -52.46 6.92 -17.66
CA GLU A 18 -53.91 7.14 -17.50
C GLU A 18 -54.19 7.57 -16.05
N GLU A 19 -54.75 8.72 -15.87
CA GLU A 19 -55.34 9.17 -14.61
C GLU A 19 -56.54 8.28 -14.26
N THR A 20 -56.36 7.33 -13.39
CA THR A 20 -57.45 6.60 -12.79
C THR A 20 -57.90 7.34 -11.53
N LEU A 21 -59.02 8.06 -11.68
CA LEU A 21 -59.80 8.55 -10.56
C LEU A 21 -60.29 7.34 -9.74
N ILE A 22 -59.66 7.13 -8.58
CA ILE A 22 -60.15 6.15 -7.59
C ILE A 22 -61.25 6.86 -6.82
N ALA A 23 -62.45 6.33 -6.97
CA ALA A 23 -63.61 6.74 -6.19
C ALA A 23 -63.35 6.49 -4.67
N ALA A 24 -63.48 7.54 -3.90
CA ALA A 24 -63.37 7.48 -2.46
C ALA A 24 -64.64 6.75 -1.93
N ASP A 25 -64.44 5.66 -1.19
CA ASP A 25 -65.47 5.04 -0.38
C ASP A 25 -65.99 6.07 0.65
N SER A 26 -67.31 6.28 0.59
CA SER A 26 -68.01 7.20 1.44
C SER A 26 -68.05 6.71 2.88
N VAL A 27 -67.16 7.25 3.73
CA VAL A 27 -67.39 7.28 5.17
C VAL A 27 -68.52 8.30 5.40
N GLU A 28 -69.64 7.88 5.98
CA GLU A 28 -70.72 8.75 6.44
C GLU A 28 -70.15 9.74 7.45
N THR A 29 -69.90 10.97 7.00
CA THR A 29 -69.60 12.10 7.83
C THR A 29 -70.91 12.73 8.24
N GLU A 30 -71.15 12.85 9.57
CA GLU A 30 -72.21 13.73 10.12
C GLU A 30 -72.20 15.08 9.40
N PRO A 31 -73.35 15.68 9.14
CA PRO A 31 -73.38 16.97 8.42
C PRO A 31 -72.65 18.02 9.20
N ALA A 32 -71.58 18.57 8.56
CA ALA A 32 -70.74 19.61 9.11
C ALA A 32 -71.64 20.82 9.51
N ARG A 33 -71.70 21.14 10.78
CA ARG A 33 -72.32 22.38 11.26
C ARG A 33 -71.66 23.53 10.54
N PRO A 34 -72.41 24.53 10.00
CA PRO A 34 -71.84 25.65 9.35
C PRO A 34 -70.94 26.46 10.32
N LEU A 35 -69.64 26.57 9.97
CA LEU A 35 -68.70 27.30 10.79
C LEU A 35 -69.15 28.77 10.90
N PRO A 36 -68.91 29.40 12.06
CA PRO A 36 -69.25 30.79 12.26
C PRO A 36 -68.57 31.70 11.22
N VAL A 37 -69.29 32.56 10.55
CA VAL A 37 -68.75 33.50 9.54
C VAL A 37 -68.09 34.68 10.24
N ILE A 38 -66.74 34.72 10.17
CA ILE A 38 -65.95 35.84 10.69
C ILE A 38 -65.68 36.84 9.58
N SER A 39 -66.04 38.09 9.80
CA SER A 39 -65.70 39.19 8.84
C SER A 39 -64.33 39.75 9.16
N TYR A 40 -63.45 39.71 8.21
CA TYR A 40 -62.07 40.30 8.31
C TYR A 40 -62.07 41.81 8.40
N ASN A 41 -63.17 42.47 7.99
CA ASN A 41 -63.29 43.92 8.00
C ASN A 41 -63.78 44.52 9.34
N ASN A 42 -64.19 43.66 10.30
CA ASN A 42 -64.71 44.08 11.60
C ASN A 42 -64.16 43.12 12.72
N PRO A 43 -62.88 43.29 13.15
CA PRO A 43 -62.33 42.57 14.27
C PRO A 43 -63.09 42.81 15.57
N ARG A 44 -63.45 41.71 16.27
CA ARG A 44 -64.12 41.79 17.58
C ARG A 44 -63.30 41.10 18.64
N LYS A 45 -63.48 41.55 19.87
CA LYS A 45 -62.84 40.88 21.04
C LYS A 45 -63.75 39.79 21.55
N TYR A 46 -63.10 38.61 21.82
CA TYR A 46 -63.74 37.41 22.39
C TYR A 46 -62.90 36.90 23.51
N THR A 47 -63.59 36.30 24.52
CA THR A 47 -62.92 35.51 25.54
C THR A 47 -62.92 34.01 25.14
N ILE A 48 -61.79 33.35 25.18
CA ILE A 48 -61.67 31.93 24.82
C ILE A 48 -62.39 31.08 25.86
N ALA A 49 -63.45 30.37 25.47
CA ALA A 49 -64.23 29.54 26.37
C ALA A 49 -63.70 28.10 26.41
N GLU A 50 -63.16 27.60 25.29
CA GLU A 50 -62.59 26.25 25.18
C GLU A 50 -61.63 26.20 24.01
N ILE A 51 -60.58 25.40 24.13
CA ILE A 51 -59.63 25.06 23.02
C ILE A 51 -59.62 23.55 22.88
N ARG A 52 -59.98 23.08 21.71
CA ARG A 52 -59.91 21.66 21.33
C ARG A 52 -58.80 21.49 20.28
N VAL A 53 -58.07 20.35 20.34
CA VAL A 53 -57.07 20.00 19.34
C VAL A 53 -57.52 18.76 18.57
N THR A 54 -57.34 18.80 17.24
CA THR A 54 -57.67 17.65 16.39
C THR A 54 -56.55 17.37 15.39
N GLY A 55 -56.39 16.10 15.01
CA GLY A 55 -55.43 15.66 13.95
C GLY A 55 -54.00 15.39 14.40
N ALA A 56 -53.72 15.49 15.71
CA ALA A 56 -52.36 15.24 16.25
C ALA A 56 -52.37 14.19 17.41
N ASN A 57 -52.83 13.01 17.15
CA ASN A 57 -53.14 11.96 18.16
C ASN A 57 -51.91 11.44 18.95
N ASN A 58 -50.70 11.80 18.54
CA ASN A 58 -49.43 11.36 19.21
C ASN A 58 -48.92 12.38 20.24
N TYR A 59 -49.69 13.47 20.50
CA TYR A 59 -49.36 14.49 21.47
C TYR A 59 -50.53 14.70 22.41
N GLU A 60 -50.26 15.00 23.65
CA GLU A 60 -51.27 15.37 24.63
C GLU A 60 -51.84 16.78 24.32
N ASP A 61 -53.14 16.95 24.34
CA ASP A 61 -53.80 18.19 23.97
C ASP A 61 -53.26 19.41 24.73
N PHE A 62 -52.96 19.25 26.03
CA PHE A 62 -52.44 20.35 26.85
C PHE A 62 -51.08 20.86 26.39
N VAL A 63 -50.25 19.97 25.83
CA VAL A 63 -48.93 20.35 25.28
C VAL A 63 -49.10 21.17 24.02
N LEU A 64 -50.01 20.72 23.14
CA LEU A 64 -50.30 21.42 21.89
C LEU A 64 -50.99 22.79 22.16
N ILE A 65 -51.91 22.84 23.10
CA ILE A 65 -52.48 24.12 23.55
C ILE A 65 -51.37 25.05 24.09
N GLY A 66 -50.46 24.53 24.88
CA GLY A 66 -49.29 25.28 25.35
C GLY A 66 -48.41 25.82 24.21
N PHE A 67 -48.20 25.09 23.13
CA PHE A 67 -47.47 25.58 21.93
C PHE A 67 -48.18 26.73 21.24
N SER A 68 -49.52 26.77 21.23
CA SER A 68 -50.25 27.85 20.65
C SER A 68 -50.03 29.16 21.40
N GLY A 69 -49.77 29.10 22.71
CA GLY A 69 -49.70 30.25 23.61
C GLY A 69 -51.02 30.94 23.82
N LEU A 70 -52.14 30.21 23.56
CA LEU A 70 -53.50 30.60 23.87
C LEU A 70 -53.97 29.82 25.10
N SER A 71 -54.70 30.44 25.97
CA SER A 71 -55.27 29.80 27.17
C SER A 71 -56.78 30.06 27.28
N VAL A 72 -57.50 29.14 27.89
CA VAL A 72 -58.91 29.34 28.20
C VAL A 72 -59.02 30.55 29.16
N GLY A 73 -59.89 31.50 28.87
CA GLY A 73 -60.02 32.71 29.61
C GLY A 73 -59.28 33.92 29.01
N ASP A 74 -58.40 33.72 28.05
CA ASP A 74 -57.69 34.83 27.38
C ASP A 74 -58.67 35.65 26.51
N GLU A 75 -58.52 36.99 26.55
CA GLU A 75 -59.20 37.90 25.64
C GLU A 75 -58.39 38.07 24.36
N ILE A 76 -58.93 37.66 23.23
CA ILE A 76 -58.26 37.73 21.89
C ILE A 76 -59.11 38.54 20.91
N THR A 77 -58.46 39.18 19.97
CA THR A 77 -59.13 39.82 18.84
C THR A 77 -59.21 38.89 17.66
N VAL A 78 -60.40 38.63 17.12
CA VAL A 78 -60.61 37.75 15.99
C VAL A 78 -61.32 38.45 14.86
N PRO A 79 -60.74 38.52 13.67
CA PRO A 79 -59.35 38.17 13.30
C PRO A 79 -58.32 39.06 13.94
N GLY A 80 -57.19 38.50 14.37
CA GLY A 80 -56.16 39.28 15.09
C GLY A 80 -54.75 38.59 15.03
N SER A 81 -53.80 39.31 15.67
CA SER A 81 -52.39 38.88 15.75
C SER A 81 -52.18 37.60 16.55
N GLU A 82 -53.01 37.44 17.63
CA GLU A 82 -52.88 36.32 18.57
C GLU A 82 -53.07 34.98 17.89
N ILE A 83 -54.06 34.83 17.01
CA ILE A 83 -54.29 33.65 16.22
C ILE A 83 -53.16 33.44 15.19
N THR A 84 -52.75 34.53 14.51
CA THR A 84 -51.65 34.48 13.55
C THR A 84 -50.32 34.05 14.22
N ASP A 85 -50.07 34.53 15.41
CA ASP A 85 -48.83 34.21 16.14
C ASP A 85 -48.87 32.79 16.73
N ALA A 86 -50.06 32.31 17.13
CA ALA A 86 -50.26 30.91 17.51
C ALA A 86 -49.95 29.98 16.32
N VAL A 87 -50.47 30.27 15.12
CA VAL A 87 -50.16 29.51 13.90
C VAL A 87 -48.66 29.52 13.59
N LYS A 88 -47.97 30.70 13.68
CA LYS A 88 -46.54 30.85 13.47
C LYS A 88 -45.72 30.01 14.48
N ARG A 89 -46.18 29.95 15.74
CA ARG A 89 -45.51 29.12 16.77
C ARG A 89 -45.52 27.65 16.41
N PHE A 90 -46.65 27.09 15.93
CA PHE A 90 -46.74 25.73 15.43
C PHE A 90 -45.84 25.50 14.22
N TRP A 91 -45.83 26.42 13.24
CA TRP A 91 -44.94 26.33 12.08
C TRP A 91 -43.45 26.34 12.47
N LYS A 92 -43.09 27.14 13.50
CA LYS A 92 -41.73 27.20 14.01
C LYS A 92 -41.24 25.84 14.57
N GLN A 93 -42.17 25.04 15.13
CA GLN A 93 -41.82 23.70 15.61
C GLN A 93 -41.46 22.74 14.46
N GLY A 94 -41.91 23.00 13.25
CA GLY A 94 -41.62 22.15 12.07
C GLY A 94 -42.30 20.78 12.07
N LEU A 95 -43.11 20.45 13.06
CA LEU A 95 -43.71 19.15 13.29
C LEU A 95 -44.96 18.86 12.43
N PHE A 96 -45.62 19.94 11.94
CA PHE A 96 -46.91 19.86 11.28
C PHE A 96 -46.81 20.24 9.80
N SER A 97 -47.59 19.58 8.95
CA SER A 97 -47.77 19.91 7.53
C SER A 97 -48.85 20.94 7.30
N GLU A 98 -49.88 20.92 8.14
CA GLU A 98 -50.97 21.88 8.13
C GLU A 98 -51.29 22.32 9.54
N VAL A 99 -51.63 23.60 9.68
CA VAL A 99 -52.07 24.23 10.94
C VAL A 99 -53.18 25.18 10.62
N ALA A 100 -54.36 24.90 11.17
CA ALA A 100 -55.51 25.78 11.09
C ALA A 100 -56.09 25.99 12.49
N ILE A 101 -56.47 27.23 12.80
CA ILE A 101 -57.21 27.54 14.04
C ILE A 101 -58.53 28.15 13.59
N VAL A 102 -59.58 27.38 13.82
CA VAL A 102 -60.92 27.70 13.39
C VAL A 102 -61.87 27.87 14.59
N PRO A 103 -62.80 28.79 14.55
CA PRO A 103 -63.83 28.83 15.57
C PRO A 103 -64.85 27.70 15.34
N SER A 104 -65.09 26.90 16.37
CA SER A 104 -66.12 25.86 16.34
C SER A 104 -67.48 26.40 16.74
N LYS A 105 -67.47 27.46 17.62
CA LYS A 105 -68.70 28.11 18.10
C LYS A 105 -68.38 29.57 18.54
N ILE A 106 -69.34 30.48 18.35
CA ILE A 106 -69.29 31.84 18.89
C ILE A 106 -70.66 32.10 19.55
N GLU A 107 -70.66 32.51 20.86
CA GLU A 107 -71.85 32.89 21.61
C GLU A 107 -71.50 34.21 22.38
N ASP A 108 -72.24 35.25 22.15
CA ASP A 108 -72.07 36.62 22.73
C ASP A 108 -70.61 37.13 22.60
N SER A 109 -69.89 37.13 23.71
CA SER A 109 -68.48 37.51 23.82
C SER A 109 -67.49 36.35 23.99
N HIS A 110 -67.97 35.11 23.83
CA HIS A 110 -67.15 33.90 24.01
C HIS A 110 -66.91 33.20 22.67
N ILE A 111 -65.72 32.61 22.52
CA ILE A 111 -65.29 31.88 21.34
C ILE A 111 -64.73 30.50 21.73
N TRP A 112 -65.19 29.45 21.03
CA TRP A 112 -64.60 28.09 21.10
C TRP A 112 -63.67 27.92 19.90
N LEU A 113 -62.42 27.58 20.20
CA LEU A 113 -61.38 27.39 19.15
C LEU A 113 -61.10 25.91 18.94
N GLU A 114 -60.98 25.51 17.70
CA GLU A 114 -60.46 24.24 17.31
C GLU A 114 -59.15 24.40 16.56
N ILE A 115 -58.08 23.79 17.13
CA ILE A 115 -56.74 23.76 16.51
C ILE A 115 -56.66 22.49 15.70
N GLN A 116 -56.73 22.61 14.40
CA GLN A 116 -56.61 21.49 13.45
C GLN A 116 -55.17 21.37 12.99
N LEU A 117 -54.55 20.19 13.27
CA LEU A 117 -53.12 19.93 12.97
C LEU A 117 -53.00 18.69 12.11
N ALA A 118 -52.22 18.77 11.05
CA ALA A 118 -51.78 17.59 10.32
C ALA A 118 -50.29 17.33 10.60
N GLN A 119 -49.96 16.17 11.14
CA GLN A 119 -48.57 15.82 11.44
C GLN A 119 -47.83 15.48 10.17
N ARG A 120 -46.54 15.90 10.07
CA ARG A 120 -45.68 15.47 8.97
C ARG A 120 -45.41 14.00 9.09
N PRO A 121 -45.58 13.22 8.03
CA PRO A 121 -45.26 11.79 8.05
C PRO A 121 -43.76 11.53 8.24
N ARG A 122 -43.41 10.38 8.75
CA ARG A 122 -42.05 9.91 8.95
C ARG A 122 -41.72 8.77 7.99
N VAL A 123 -40.43 8.60 7.68
CA VAL A 123 -39.92 7.54 6.83
C VAL A 123 -40.00 6.20 7.58
N SER A 124 -40.78 5.23 7.08
CA SER A 124 -40.80 3.85 7.59
C SER A 124 -39.70 2.99 6.96
N ASP A 125 -39.56 3.07 5.64
CA ASP A 125 -38.53 2.34 4.92
C ASP A 125 -38.11 3.08 3.64
N ILE A 126 -36.92 2.73 3.12
CA ILE A 126 -36.34 3.35 1.92
C ILE A 126 -35.93 2.27 0.95
N HIS A 127 -36.48 2.32 -0.26
CA HIS A 127 -36.15 1.40 -1.33
C HIS A 127 -35.50 2.11 -2.52
N PHE A 128 -34.27 1.69 -2.88
CA PHE A 128 -33.57 2.20 -4.05
C PHE A 128 -33.77 1.26 -5.24
N HIS A 129 -34.33 1.78 -6.33
CA HIS A 129 -34.56 1.09 -7.59
C HIS A 129 -33.57 1.59 -8.67
N GLY A 130 -33.15 0.69 -9.58
CA GLY A 130 -32.22 1.02 -10.67
C GLY A 130 -30.74 1.04 -10.27
N LEU A 131 -30.39 0.68 -9.04
CA LEU A 131 -29.01 0.65 -8.54
C LEU A 131 -28.52 -0.78 -8.29
N LYS A 132 -27.22 -1.02 -8.57
CA LYS A 132 -26.51 -2.22 -8.13
C LYS A 132 -26.29 -2.16 -6.61
N LYS A 133 -26.09 -3.31 -5.99
CA LYS A 133 -25.84 -3.42 -4.53
C LYS A 133 -24.68 -2.50 -4.08
N THR A 134 -23.55 -2.53 -4.79
CA THR A 134 -22.38 -1.68 -4.50
C THR A 134 -22.69 -0.18 -4.58
N ASP A 135 -23.46 0.27 -5.59
CA ASP A 135 -23.86 1.68 -5.70
C ASP A 135 -24.80 2.10 -4.57
N ARG A 136 -25.67 1.18 -4.11
CA ARG A 136 -26.59 1.42 -3.00
C ARG A 136 -25.81 1.54 -1.69
N ASP A 137 -24.90 0.60 -1.43
CA ASP A 137 -24.09 0.57 -0.20
C ASP A 137 -23.20 1.84 -0.10
N ASP A 138 -22.66 2.32 -1.22
CA ASP A 138 -21.89 3.58 -1.30
C ASP A 138 -22.76 4.84 -1.12
N LEU A 139 -24.03 4.80 -1.52
CA LEU A 139 -24.92 5.97 -1.54
C LEU A 139 -25.64 6.16 -0.21
N THR A 140 -26.08 5.07 0.42
CA THR A 140 -26.89 5.09 1.66
C THR A 140 -26.29 5.96 2.77
N PRO A 141 -24.98 5.93 3.07
CA PRO A 141 -24.40 6.77 4.12
C PRO A 141 -24.27 8.25 3.72
N LYS A 142 -24.44 8.59 2.44
CA LYS A 142 -24.24 9.96 1.92
C LYS A 142 -25.52 10.75 1.78
N VAL A 143 -26.66 10.09 1.77
CA VAL A 143 -27.96 10.77 1.68
C VAL A 143 -28.50 11.04 3.07
N ALA A 144 -29.06 12.24 3.25
CA ALA A 144 -29.65 12.68 4.50
C ALA A 144 -30.94 11.93 4.87
N LEU A 145 -31.51 11.14 3.93
CA LEU A 145 -32.76 10.40 4.13
C LEU A 145 -32.48 9.11 4.92
N SER A 146 -33.10 8.96 6.10
CA SER A 146 -32.98 7.76 6.94
C SER A 146 -34.31 7.40 7.58
N LYS A 147 -34.45 6.14 8.02
CA LYS A 147 -35.66 5.67 8.75
C LYS A 147 -35.90 6.54 9.99
N GLY A 148 -37.16 6.89 10.21
CA GLY A 148 -37.58 7.75 11.30
C GLY A 148 -37.48 9.24 11.05
N ASN A 149 -36.81 9.69 9.98
CA ASN A 149 -36.74 11.08 9.62
C ASN A 149 -38.11 11.61 9.20
N GLN A 150 -38.39 12.86 9.53
CA GLN A 150 -39.60 13.54 9.13
C GLN A 150 -39.52 13.95 7.65
N ILE A 151 -40.53 13.66 6.87
CA ILE A 151 -40.55 13.94 5.44
C ILE A 151 -40.91 15.44 5.24
N THR A 152 -39.96 16.17 4.68
CA THR A 152 -40.13 17.56 4.30
C THR A 152 -39.77 17.73 2.82
N PRO A 153 -40.38 18.71 2.09
CA PRO A 153 -39.99 18.99 0.73
C PRO A 153 -38.47 19.23 0.58
N ASN A 154 -37.89 19.96 1.51
CA ASN A 154 -36.46 20.25 1.54
C ASN A 154 -35.60 18.96 1.65
N LEU A 155 -36.00 18.01 2.52
CA LEU A 155 -35.30 16.72 2.66
C LEU A 155 -35.34 15.93 1.36
N ILE A 156 -36.51 15.89 0.69
CA ILE A 156 -36.67 15.21 -0.59
C ILE A 156 -35.81 15.85 -1.68
N ASP A 157 -35.82 17.16 -1.82
CA ASP A 157 -35.05 17.86 -2.84
C ASP A 157 -33.54 17.79 -2.56
N ARG A 158 -33.13 17.91 -1.30
CA ARG A 158 -31.73 17.70 -0.90
C ARG A 158 -31.26 16.29 -1.23
N THR A 159 -32.08 15.28 -0.93
CA THR A 159 -31.78 13.89 -1.28
C THR A 159 -31.63 13.70 -2.80
N LYS A 160 -32.49 14.30 -3.62
CA LYS A 160 -32.31 14.27 -5.08
C LYS A 160 -31.00 14.90 -5.53
N ILE A 161 -30.63 16.04 -4.94
CA ILE A 161 -29.39 16.77 -5.26
C ILE A 161 -28.18 15.91 -4.86
N GLU A 162 -28.18 15.35 -3.66
CA GLU A 162 -27.09 14.49 -3.16
C GLU A 162 -26.89 13.24 -4.03
N ILE A 163 -27.98 12.58 -4.46
CA ILE A 163 -27.93 11.43 -5.36
C ILE A 163 -27.38 11.84 -6.74
N LYS A 164 -27.87 12.94 -7.31
CA LYS A 164 -27.37 13.43 -8.60
C LYS A 164 -25.89 13.75 -8.52
N LYS A 165 -25.45 14.49 -7.51
CA LYS A 165 -24.04 14.83 -7.30
C LYS A 165 -23.16 13.60 -7.17
N HIS A 166 -23.60 12.59 -6.40
CA HIS A 166 -22.87 11.32 -6.26
C HIS A 166 -22.62 10.62 -7.61
N PHE A 167 -23.61 10.65 -8.52
CA PHE A 167 -23.45 10.03 -9.84
C PHE A 167 -22.72 10.96 -10.83
N GLU A 168 -22.83 12.29 -10.70
CA GLU A 168 -22.00 13.25 -11.45
C GLU A 168 -20.51 13.04 -11.15
N ASP A 169 -20.12 12.84 -9.89
CA ASP A 169 -18.74 12.51 -9.49
C ASP A 169 -18.26 11.19 -10.10
N LYS A 170 -19.17 10.28 -10.41
CA LYS A 170 -18.89 9.03 -11.13
C LYS A 170 -18.93 9.19 -12.67
N GLY A 171 -19.25 10.40 -13.17
CA GLY A 171 -19.30 10.76 -14.60
C GLY A 171 -20.66 10.54 -15.27
N TYR A 172 -21.75 10.41 -14.51
CA TYR A 172 -23.12 10.29 -15.01
C TYR A 172 -23.84 11.63 -14.86
N THR A 173 -23.57 12.57 -15.76
CA THR A 173 -24.10 13.96 -15.67
C THR A 173 -25.59 14.08 -15.98
N ASN A 174 -26.21 13.09 -16.62
CA ASN A 174 -27.62 13.10 -16.98
C ASN A 174 -28.47 12.18 -16.09
N THR A 175 -28.07 11.97 -14.82
CA THR A 175 -28.81 11.12 -13.89
C THR A 175 -30.18 11.72 -13.55
N GLU A 176 -31.23 10.93 -13.72
CA GLU A 176 -32.59 11.26 -13.32
C GLU A 176 -32.93 10.57 -12.00
N VAL A 177 -33.54 11.31 -11.07
CA VAL A 177 -33.95 10.84 -9.76
C VAL A 177 -35.40 11.20 -9.53
N ILE A 178 -36.25 10.18 -9.34
CA ILE A 178 -37.66 10.31 -9.00
C ILE A 178 -37.88 9.68 -7.62
N ILE A 179 -38.45 10.44 -6.69
CA ILE A 179 -38.78 9.96 -5.35
C ILE A 179 -40.29 9.91 -5.23
N ARG A 180 -40.83 8.71 -4.94
CA ARG A 180 -42.24 8.50 -4.69
C ARG A 180 -42.46 8.22 -3.21
N GLN A 181 -43.56 8.72 -2.68
CA GLN A 181 -43.95 8.57 -1.29
C GLN A 181 -45.26 7.75 -1.29
N GLN A 182 -45.32 6.70 -0.45
CA GLN A 182 -46.51 5.84 -0.31
C GLN A 182 -46.78 5.62 1.18
N ASP A 183 -48.04 5.69 1.59
CA ASP A 183 -48.42 5.41 2.96
C ASP A 183 -48.05 3.96 3.34
N ASP A 184 -47.51 3.77 4.54
CA ASP A 184 -47.20 2.46 5.04
C ASP A 184 -48.46 1.88 5.75
N PRO A 185 -49.09 0.83 5.21
CA PRO A 185 -50.34 0.30 5.80
C PRO A 185 -50.15 -0.31 7.21
N ASN A 186 -48.90 -0.56 7.62
CA ASN A 186 -48.58 -1.17 8.91
C ASN A 186 -48.35 -0.11 10.02
N TYR A 187 -48.14 1.15 9.68
CA TYR A 187 -47.80 2.17 10.65
C TYR A 187 -48.50 3.49 10.33
N ALA A 188 -49.28 3.99 11.30
CA ALA A 188 -49.99 5.27 11.17
C ALA A 188 -48.97 6.43 11.06
N ASN A 189 -49.26 7.36 10.17
CA ASN A 189 -48.40 8.53 9.88
C ASN A 189 -46.94 8.23 9.47
N MET A 190 -46.71 7.09 8.82
CA MET A 190 -45.45 6.68 8.26
C MET A 190 -45.57 6.42 6.75
N MET A 191 -44.48 6.78 6.00
CA MET A 191 -44.44 6.56 4.57
C MET A 191 -43.22 5.76 4.16
N LYS A 192 -43.41 4.89 3.19
CA LYS A 192 -42.33 4.24 2.43
C LYS A 192 -41.86 5.16 1.34
N ILE A 193 -40.54 5.26 1.20
CA ILE A 193 -39.91 6.10 0.18
C ILE A 193 -39.27 5.21 -0.88
N ASP A 194 -39.80 5.27 -2.09
CA ASP A 194 -39.23 4.61 -3.26
C ASP A 194 -38.42 5.61 -4.09
N VAL A 195 -37.08 5.37 -4.17
CA VAL A 195 -36.12 6.20 -4.88
C VAL A 195 -35.75 5.53 -6.19
N TYR A 196 -36.27 6.03 -7.29
CA TYR A 196 -35.94 5.53 -8.63
C TYR A 196 -34.78 6.33 -9.18
N VAL A 197 -33.66 5.66 -9.51
CA VAL A 197 -32.46 6.29 -10.06
C VAL A 197 -32.14 5.71 -11.42
N ASP A 198 -32.28 6.53 -12.44
CA ASP A 198 -31.82 6.21 -13.80
C ASP A 198 -30.50 6.96 -14.05
N LYS A 199 -29.38 6.22 -13.98
CA LYS A 199 -28.04 6.79 -14.14
C LYS A 199 -27.76 7.26 -15.57
N LYS A 200 -28.55 6.80 -16.55
CA LYS A 200 -28.26 6.99 -17.98
C LYS A 200 -26.86 6.47 -18.32
N GLN A 201 -26.19 7.06 -19.31
CA GLN A 201 -24.85 6.67 -19.73
C GLN A 201 -23.83 7.69 -19.28
N LYS A 202 -22.56 7.25 -19.08
CA LYS A 202 -21.46 8.15 -18.72
C LYS A 202 -21.21 9.15 -19.84
N THR A 203 -21.10 10.40 -19.47
CA THR A 203 -20.69 11.48 -20.36
C THR A 203 -19.17 11.42 -20.56
N LYS A 204 -18.75 11.42 -21.83
CA LYS A 204 -17.33 11.36 -22.23
C LYS A 204 -16.95 12.62 -23.00
N ILE A 205 -15.69 13.01 -22.88
CA ILE A 205 -15.15 14.16 -23.60
C ILE A 205 -14.74 13.70 -24.99
N ARG A 206 -15.29 14.36 -26.03
CA ARG A 206 -14.93 14.11 -27.41
C ARG A 206 -13.64 14.82 -27.78
N GLU A 207 -13.59 16.15 -27.55
CA GLU A 207 -12.45 17.01 -27.88
C GLU A 207 -12.38 18.21 -26.93
N ILE A 208 -11.15 18.73 -26.70
CA ILE A 208 -10.89 19.92 -25.91
C ILE A 208 -10.25 20.95 -26.85
N HIS A 209 -10.89 22.09 -27.00
CA HIS A 209 -10.45 23.20 -27.84
C HIS A 209 -9.86 24.30 -26.96
N PHE A 210 -8.70 24.80 -27.35
CA PHE A 210 -8.04 25.91 -26.69
C PHE A 210 -7.95 27.07 -27.68
N SER A 211 -8.25 28.29 -27.22
CA SER A 211 -8.05 29.57 -27.91
C SER A 211 -7.15 30.48 -27.07
N GLY A 212 -6.49 31.46 -27.71
CA GLY A 212 -5.58 32.38 -27.05
C GLY A 212 -4.26 31.75 -26.58
N VAL A 213 -3.81 30.68 -27.25
CA VAL A 213 -2.63 29.91 -26.89
C VAL A 213 -1.54 30.07 -27.94
N ASP A 214 -0.54 30.90 -27.62
CA ASP A 214 0.57 31.21 -28.52
C ASP A 214 1.93 30.70 -27.99
N SER A 215 2.16 30.78 -26.69
CA SER A 215 3.44 30.50 -26.04
C SER A 215 3.62 29.04 -25.61
N LEU A 216 2.54 28.37 -25.18
CA LEU A 216 2.57 26.96 -24.81
C LEU A 216 1.89 26.08 -25.86
N SER A 217 2.45 24.89 -26.06
CA SER A 217 1.78 23.95 -26.99
C SER A 217 0.50 23.38 -26.36
N VAL A 218 -0.54 23.25 -27.17
CA VAL A 218 -1.81 22.58 -26.79
C VAL A 218 -1.56 21.20 -26.15
N LYS A 219 -0.51 20.49 -26.58
CA LYS A 219 -0.11 19.21 -25.99
C LYS A 219 0.33 19.36 -24.53
N THR A 220 1.00 20.47 -24.16
CA THR A 220 1.42 20.77 -22.80
C THR A 220 0.19 21.03 -21.91
N LEU A 221 -0.78 21.79 -22.41
CA LEU A 221 -2.03 22.10 -21.70
C LEU A 221 -2.89 20.84 -21.48
N ARG A 222 -3.01 20.01 -22.51
CA ARG A 222 -3.71 18.70 -22.38
C ARG A 222 -3.04 17.79 -21.35
N LYS A 223 -1.71 17.82 -21.22
CA LYS A 223 -0.99 17.09 -20.17
C LYS A 223 -1.20 17.67 -18.76
N ALA A 224 -1.43 18.98 -18.67
CA ALA A 224 -1.75 19.63 -17.39
C ALA A 224 -3.13 19.17 -16.89
N MET A 225 -4.08 18.93 -17.78
CA MET A 225 -5.39 18.36 -17.48
C MET A 225 -5.28 16.86 -17.18
N LYS A 226 -4.95 16.52 -15.95
CA LYS A 226 -4.61 15.13 -15.55
C LYS A 226 -5.80 14.18 -15.56
N LYS A 227 -7.00 14.70 -15.32
CA LYS A 227 -8.23 13.92 -15.16
C LYS A 227 -9.22 14.11 -16.32
N THR A 228 -9.21 15.28 -16.94
CA THR A 228 -10.09 15.66 -18.04
C THR A 228 -9.37 15.38 -19.36
N ASN A 229 -9.62 14.22 -19.97
CA ASN A 229 -8.94 13.77 -21.19
C ASN A 229 -9.91 13.46 -22.32
N GLU A 230 -9.49 13.69 -23.58
CA GLU A 230 -10.28 13.40 -24.80
C GLU A 230 -10.52 11.91 -24.99
N LYS A 231 -11.61 11.56 -25.71
CA LYS A 231 -11.88 10.19 -26.15
C LYS A 231 -10.77 9.70 -27.08
N PHE A 232 -10.27 8.48 -26.85
CA PHE A 232 -9.27 7.85 -27.70
C PHE A 232 -9.73 7.78 -29.16
N ASN A 233 -8.93 8.35 -30.08
CA ASN A 233 -9.16 8.29 -31.51
C ASN A 233 -7.97 7.62 -32.20
N MET A 234 -8.20 6.45 -32.84
CA MET A 234 -7.13 5.67 -33.48
C MET A 234 -6.40 6.44 -34.62
N ARG A 235 -7.01 7.45 -35.25
CA ARG A 235 -6.36 8.29 -36.24
C ARG A 235 -5.27 9.23 -35.66
N LYS A 236 -5.34 9.58 -34.40
CA LYS A 236 -4.34 10.42 -33.70
C LYS A 236 -3.24 9.60 -32.97
N ARG A 237 -3.11 8.28 -33.26
CA ARG A 237 -2.24 7.31 -32.56
C ARG A 237 -0.76 7.64 -32.57
N PHE A 238 -0.26 8.37 -33.57
CA PHE A 238 1.18 8.68 -33.69
C PHE A 238 1.65 9.84 -32.82
N THR A 239 0.77 10.58 -32.16
CA THR A 239 1.11 11.77 -31.36
C THR A 239 0.70 11.68 -29.89
N ALA A 240 -0.10 10.69 -29.49
CA ALA A 240 -0.55 10.51 -28.12
C ALA A 240 0.41 9.63 -27.32
N SER A 241 0.71 10.02 -26.09
CA SER A 241 1.48 9.21 -25.13
C SER A 241 0.72 7.92 -24.81
N TRP A 242 1.43 6.81 -24.60
CA TRP A 242 0.87 5.52 -24.17
C TRP A 242 -0.07 5.62 -22.94
N ARG A 243 0.20 6.59 -22.08
CA ARG A 243 -0.56 6.89 -20.87
C ARG A 243 -1.98 7.42 -21.15
N GLU A 244 -2.16 8.17 -22.23
CA GLU A 244 -3.44 8.76 -22.64
C GLU A 244 -4.38 7.71 -23.26
N SER A 245 -3.84 6.57 -23.69
CA SER A 245 -4.59 5.52 -24.37
C SER A 245 -5.50 4.68 -23.49
N PHE A 246 -5.24 4.62 -22.16
CA PHE A 246 -5.93 3.71 -21.23
C PHE A 246 -6.73 4.41 -20.12
N SER A 247 -6.69 5.75 -20.00
CA SER A 247 -7.49 6.46 -19.00
C SER A 247 -8.98 6.50 -19.36
N ALA A 248 -9.84 6.25 -18.39
CA ALA A 248 -11.30 6.35 -18.57
C ALA A 248 -11.69 7.81 -18.80
N LYS A 249 -12.19 8.11 -20.00
CA LYS A 249 -12.47 9.47 -20.50
C LYS A 249 -13.90 9.89 -20.15
N LYS A 250 -14.19 9.98 -18.86
CA LYS A 250 -15.45 10.50 -18.34
C LYS A 250 -15.31 11.99 -18.01
N PHE A 251 -16.38 12.75 -18.17
CA PHE A 251 -16.46 14.12 -17.70
C PHE A 251 -16.91 14.13 -16.23
N VAL A 252 -16.17 14.81 -15.37
CA VAL A 252 -16.49 15.04 -13.96
C VAL A 252 -16.24 16.53 -13.66
N GLY A 253 -17.24 17.24 -13.19
CA GLY A 253 -17.20 18.71 -13.02
C GLY A 253 -16.11 19.18 -12.06
N ASP A 254 -15.99 18.53 -10.89
CA ASP A 254 -14.98 18.90 -9.90
C ASP A 254 -13.54 18.60 -10.40
N GLU A 255 -13.34 17.46 -11.11
CA GLU A 255 -12.05 17.14 -11.74
C GLU A 255 -11.68 18.16 -12.84
N TYR A 256 -12.68 18.62 -13.60
CA TYR A 256 -12.48 19.66 -14.62
C TYR A 256 -12.11 21.01 -14.02
N LYS A 257 -12.73 21.39 -12.90
CA LYS A 257 -12.38 22.62 -12.18
C LYS A 257 -10.92 22.59 -11.72
N ASN A 258 -10.48 21.51 -11.09
CA ASN A 258 -9.09 21.32 -10.69
C ASN A 258 -8.13 21.30 -11.88
N ASP A 259 -8.54 20.76 -13.02
CA ASP A 259 -7.71 20.75 -14.23
C ASP A 259 -7.61 22.15 -14.89
N LYS A 260 -8.58 23.03 -14.74
CA LYS A 260 -8.46 24.45 -15.11
C LYS A 260 -7.39 25.15 -14.27
N ASP A 261 -7.40 24.93 -12.95
CA ASP A 261 -6.36 25.45 -12.07
C ASP A 261 -4.98 24.92 -12.44
N ASN A 262 -4.88 23.64 -12.81
CA ASN A 262 -3.63 23.04 -13.30
C ASN A 262 -3.11 23.68 -14.61
N ILE A 263 -3.99 24.17 -15.48
CA ILE A 263 -3.61 24.91 -16.69
C ILE A 263 -2.94 26.23 -16.29
N VAL A 264 -3.59 27.03 -15.44
CA VAL A 264 -3.04 28.30 -14.95
C VAL A 264 -1.71 28.10 -14.23
N LEU A 265 -1.64 27.11 -13.32
CA LEU A 265 -0.38 26.73 -12.66
C LEU A 265 0.72 26.36 -13.67
N LYS A 266 0.34 25.74 -14.81
CA LYS A 266 1.32 25.37 -15.84
C LYS A 266 1.90 26.58 -16.58
N TYR A 267 1.11 27.61 -16.78
CA TYR A 267 1.57 28.91 -17.30
C TYR A 267 2.47 29.61 -16.27
N ASN A 268 2.07 29.64 -15.02
CA ASN A 268 2.86 30.22 -13.92
C ASN A 268 4.22 29.52 -13.75
N GLU A 269 4.28 28.18 -13.93
CA GLU A 269 5.55 27.42 -13.95
C GLU A 269 6.50 27.87 -15.07
N LYS A 270 5.98 28.53 -16.13
CA LYS A 270 6.73 28.98 -17.29
C LYS A 270 6.98 30.49 -17.32
N GLY A 271 6.57 31.18 -16.26
CA GLY A 271 6.79 32.61 -16.08
C GLY A 271 5.61 33.48 -16.50
N PHE A 272 4.52 32.91 -16.96
CA PHE A 272 3.33 33.66 -17.32
C PHE A 272 2.45 33.88 -16.07
N ARG A 273 2.82 34.88 -15.28
CA ARG A 273 2.22 35.18 -13.98
C ARG A 273 0.75 35.55 -14.08
N ASP A 274 0.39 36.35 -15.09
CA ASP A 274 -0.95 36.92 -15.27
C ASP A 274 -1.87 36.02 -16.11
N ALA A 275 -1.43 34.79 -16.42
CA ALA A 275 -2.20 33.84 -17.20
C ALA A 275 -3.54 33.50 -16.51
N ARG A 276 -4.63 33.64 -17.25
CA ARG A 276 -5.98 33.37 -16.76
C ARG A 276 -6.87 32.76 -17.83
N ILE A 277 -7.88 32.03 -17.38
CA ILE A 277 -8.94 31.54 -18.24
C ILE A 277 -10.01 32.62 -18.31
N LEU A 278 -10.20 33.18 -19.50
CA LEU A 278 -11.20 34.23 -19.75
C LEU A 278 -12.61 33.65 -19.72
N SER A 279 -12.79 32.55 -20.42
CA SER A 279 -14.06 31.86 -20.47
C SER A 279 -13.88 30.35 -20.70
N ASP A 280 -14.84 29.57 -20.23
CA ASP A 280 -14.92 28.16 -20.58
C ASP A 280 -16.38 27.77 -20.84
N SER A 281 -16.58 26.86 -21.77
CA SER A 281 -17.90 26.34 -22.11
C SER A 281 -17.87 24.86 -22.45
N ILE A 282 -18.97 24.18 -22.13
CA ILE A 282 -19.16 22.77 -22.36
C ILE A 282 -20.33 22.60 -23.33
N ALA A 283 -20.02 22.23 -24.56
CA ALA A 283 -21.04 22.00 -25.59
C ALA A 283 -21.48 20.54 -25.59
N LYS A 284 -22.77 20.29 -25.37
CA LYS A 284 -23.36 18.96 -25.48
C LYS A 284 -23.53 18.57 -26.94
N ILE A 285 -22.76 17.58 -27.38
CA ILE A 285 -22.86 17.07 -28.76
C ILE A 285 -23.88 15.93 -28.85
N SER A 286 -23.99 15.14 -27.78
CA SER A 286 -25.00 14.09 -27.63
C SER A 286 -25.16 13.76 -26.15
N ASP A 287 -26.11 12.89 -25.80
CA ASP A 287 -26.30 12.46 -24.40
C ASP A 287 -25.05 11.78 -23.79
N LYS A 288 -24.08 11.40 -24.59
CA LYS A 288 -22.88 10.67 -24.19
C LYS A 288 -21.58 11.44 -24.42
N LEU A 289 -21.61 12.55 -25.18
CA LEU A 289 -20.42 13.26 -25.62
C LEU A 289 -20.55 14.76 -25.43
N VAL A 290 -19.49 15.36 -24.89
CA VAL A 290 -19.32 16.81 -24.76
C VAL A 290 -18.01 17.25 -25.42
N ASP A 291 -18.00 18.48 -25.95
CA ASP A 291 -16.78 19.21 -26.26
C ASP A 291 -16.57 20.31 -25.23
N ILE A 292 -15.31 20.59 -24.94
CA ILE A 292 -14.91 21.62 -23.99
C ILE A 292 -14.16 22.70 -24.77
N TYR A 293 -14.53 23.96 -24.58
CA TYR A 293 -13.85 25.12 -25.13
C TYR A 293 -13.29 25.94 -23.99
N ILE A 294 -12.00 26.27 -24.06
CA ILE A 294 -11.28 27.02 -23.02
C ILE A 294 -10.56 28.16 -23.71
N ASP A 295 -10.90 29.38 -23.32
CA ASP A 295 -10.27 30.60 -23.82
C ASP A 295 -9.31 31.16 -22.78
N ILE A 296 -8.05 31.35 -23.19
CA ILE A 296 -6.92 31.65 -22.29
C ILE A 296 -6.31 32.98 -22.71
N GLU A 297 -6.03 33.82 -21.73
CA GLU A 297 -5.15 34.97 -21.86
C GLU A 297 -3.82 34.63 -21.18
N GLU A 298 -2.74 34.55 -21.96
CA GLU A 298 -1.44 34.10 -21.44
C GLU A 298 -0.72 35.18 -20.64
N GLY A 299 -0.91 36.46 -20.99
CA GLY A 299 -0.16 37.58 -20.41
C GLY A 299 1.32 37.57 -20.85
N ASP A 300 2.12 38.43 -20.21
CA ASP A 300 3.55 38.55 -20.46
C ASP A 300 4.36 37.50 -19.67
N ARG A 301 5.55 37.17 -20.18
CA ARG A 301 6.48 36.26 -19.51
C ARG A 301 7.43 37.03 -18.62
N TYR A 302 7.35 36.82 -17.31
CA TYR A 302 8.15 37.51 -16.31
C TYR A 302 9.45 36.81 -15.98
N HIS A 303 10.48 37.62 -15.71
CA HIS A 303 11.80 37.21 -15.21
C HIS A 303 12.07 37.87 -13.85
N ILE A 304 12.90 37.21 -13.03
CA ILE A 304 13.33 37.77 -11.76
C ILE A 304 14.37 38.84 -12.04
N LYS A 305 14.12 40.13 -11.67
CA LYS A 305 15.08 41.20 -11.81
C LYS A 305 16.04 41.23 -10.63
N ASP A 306 15.52 41.09 -9.41
CA ASP A 306 16.31 41.12 -8.17
C ASP A 306 15.58 40.36 -7.07
N ILE A 307 16.34 39.78 -6.09
CA ILE A 307 15.80 39.11 -4.90
C ILE A 307 16.41 39.75 -3.67
N ARG A 308 15.58 40.41 -2.85
CA ARG A 308 15.95 41.06 -1.62
C ARG A 308 15.50 40.27 -0.42
N TRP A 309 16.36 40.16 0.58
CA TRP A 309 16.05 39.47 1.83
C TRP A 309 15.89 40.53 2.94
N VAL A 310 14.83 40.41 3.73
CA VAL A 310 14.52 41.28 4.85
C VAL A 310 14.13 40.47 6.07
N GLY A 311 14.78 40.77 7.21
CA GLY A 311 14.46 40.08 8.47
C GLY A 311 15.30 38.85 8.80
N ASN A 312 16.27 38.48 7.97
CA ASN A 312 17.16 37.33 8.15
C ASN A 312 18.36 37.67 9.09
N ALA A 313 18.10 37.64 10.41
CA ALA A 313 19.15 37.97 11.39
C ALA A 313 20.07 36.78 11.73
N ARG A 314 19.62 35.55 11.53
CA ARG A 314 20.35 34.32 11.94
C ARG A 314 21.23 33.75 10.83
N TYR A 315 20.77 33.81 9.59
CA TYR A 315 21.49 33.29 8.45
C TYR A 315 21.77 34.43 7.46
N ASP A 316 22.95 34.41 6.90
CA ASP A 316 23.38 35.42 5.92
C ASP A 316 22.63 35.25 4.59
N THR A 317 22.54 36.36 3.87
CA THR A 317 21.83 36.42 2.57
C THR A 317 22.44 35.48 1.53
N GLU A 318 23.75 35.27 1.57
CA GLU A 318 24.44 34.37 0.62
C GLU A 318 24.02 32.91 0.82
N THR A 319 23.96 32.43 2.07
CA THR A 319 23.49 31.10 2.44
C THR A 319 22.04 30.90 2.01
N LEU A 320 21.14 31.84 2.32
CA LEU A 320 19.72 31.74 1.98
C LEU A 320 19.50 31.76 0.47
N SER A 321 20.23 32.61 -0.27
CA SER A 321 20.16 32.67 -1.72
C SER A 321 20.68 31.39 -2.39
N SER A 322 21.70 30.75 -1.81
CA SER A 322 22.19 29.45 -2.26
C SER A 322 21.14 28.35 -2.08
N LEU A 323 20.44 28.36 -0.96
CA LEU A 323 19.36 27.39 -0.70
C LEU A 323 18.14 27.62 -1.57
N LEU A 324 17.82 28.89 -1.88
CA LEU A 324 16.68 29.24 -2.73
C LEU A 324 16.84 28.73 -4.17
N ASP A 325 18.08 28.64 -4.67
CA ASP A 325 18.40 28.19 -6.04
C ASP A 325 17.61 28.95 -7.13
N LEU A 326 17.42 30.26 -6.94
CA LEU A 326 16.86 31.19 -7.90
C LEU A 326 17.75 32.45 -7.96
N LYS A 327 17.95 32.98 -9.17
CA LYS A 327 18.87 34.13 -9.43
C LYS A 327 18.18 35.17 -10.29
N ALA A 328 18.72 36.40 -10.25
CA ALA A 328 18.38 37.43 -11.20
C ALA A 328 18.59 36.94 -12.65
N GLY A 329 17.62 37.19 -13.51
CA GLY A 329 17.57 36.72 -14.89
C GLY A 329 16.83 35.39 -15.07
N ASP A 330 16.56 34.63 -14.01
CA ASP A 330 15.74 33.40 -14.09
C ASP A 330 14.27 33.70 -14.43
N VAL A 331 13.60 32.76 -15.07
CA VAL A 331 12.17 32.87 -15.32
C VAL A 331 11.42 32.82 -14.00
N TYR A 332 10.52 33.78 -13.80
CA TYR A 332 9.68 33.80 -12.60
C TYR A 332 8.77 32.60 -12.51
N ASN A 333 9.08 31.70 -11.60
CA ASN A 333 8.32 30.47 -11.38
C ASN A 333 7.85 30.43 -9.93
N GLN A 334 6.63 30.86 -9.69
CA GLN A 334 6.03 30.94 -8.35
C GLN A 334 6.02 29.58 -7.64
N LYS A 335 5.80 28.51 -8.37
CA LYS A 335 5.81 27.17 -7.80
C LYS A 335 7.20 26.76 -7.32
N LYS A 336 8.26 26.99 -8.15
CA LYS A 336 9.64 26.72 -7.74
C LYS A 336 10.02 27.61 -6.55
N LEU A 337 9.60 28.85 -6.55
CA LEU A 337 9.84 29.77 -5.43
C LEU A 337 9.26 29.22 -4.12
N ASN A 338 7.98 28.83 -4.10
CA ASN A 338 7.36 28.26 -2.90
C ASN A 338 7.99 26.93 -2.48
N GLN A 339 8.33 26.08 -3.44
CA GLN A 339 9.01 24.82 -3.15
C GLN A 339 10.36 25.06 -2.47
N ARG A 340 11.19 25.96 -3.01
CA ARG A 340 12.52 26.26 -2.47
C ARG A 340 12.49 27.09 -1.20
N LEU A 341 11.40 27.84 -0.94
CA LEU A 341 11.23 28.55 0.33
C LEU A 341 10.79 27.63 1.47
N THR A 342 9.78 26.76 1.22
CA THR A 342 9.08 26.09 2.34
C THR A 342 8.83 24.59 2.17
N GLU A 343 8.64 24.07 0.92
CA GLU A 343 8.12 22.71 0.72
C GLU A 343 9.20 21.62 0.65
N ASP A 344 10.32 21.90 -0.03
CA ASP A 344 11.40 20.92 -0.21
C ASP A 344 12.09 20.61 1.13
N GLU A 345 12.67 19.43 1.25
CA GLU A 345 13.41 19.04 2.47
C GLU A 345 14.62 19.96 2.71
N ASP A 346 15.29 20.39 1.64
CA ASP A 346 16.43 21.29 1.63
C ASP A 346 16.04 22.76 1.33
N ALA A 347 14.77 23.10 1.54
CA ALA A 347 14.25 24.47 1.40
C ALA A 347 14.84 25.40 2.47
N VAL A 348 14.74 26.71 2.23
CA VAL A 348 15.12 27.75 3.19
C VAL A 348 14.49 27.51 4.57
N ALA A 349 13.19 27.23 4.63
CA ALA A 349 12.49 26.93 5.88
C ALA A 349 13.05 25.69 6.62
N GLY A 350 13.61 24.72 5.89
CA GLY A 350 14.21 23.51 6.46
C GLY A 350 15.34 23.81 7.43
N VAL A 351 16.23 24.75 7.09
CA VAL A 351 17.34 25.14 7.96
C VAL A 351 16.84 25.77 9.26
N TYR A 352 15.80 26.59 9.19
CA TYR A 352 15.20 27.20 10.38
C TYR A 352 14.47 26.15 11.24
N TYR A 353 13.62 25.31 10.63
CA TYR A 353 12.86 24.28 11.37
C TYR A 353 13.77 23.23 12.03
N ASN A 354 14.92 22.92 11.43
CA ASN A 354 15.86 21.96 12.01
C ASN A 354 16.66 22.53 13.17
N ASN A 355 16.65 23.85 13.33
CA ASN A 355 17.28 24.56 14.43
C ASN A 355 16.28 25.16 15.44
N GLY A 356 15.06 24.65 15.49
CA GLY A 356 14.05 25.01 16.49
C GLY A 356 13.16 26.20 16.14
N TYR A 357 13.37 26.88 15.03
CA TYR A 357 12.59 28.05 14.64
C TYR A 357 11.25 27.65 14.02
N LEU A 358 10.37 27.02 14.81
CA LEU A 358 9.07 26.52 14.34
C LEU A 358 8.14 27.64 13.87
N PHE A 359 8.28 28.84 14.45
CA PHE A 359 7.45 30.00 14.09
C PHE A 359 8.00 30.79 12.89
N PHE A 360 9.00 30.24 12.21
CA PHE A 360 9.57 30.84 11.01
C PHE A 360 8.51 30.95 9.91
N ASN A 361 8.47 32.14 9.31
CA ASN A 361 7.70 32.39 8.10
C ASN A 361 8.53 33.17 7.09
N ALA A 362 8.38 32.85 5.82
CA ALA A 362 8.99 33.55 4.70
C ALA A 362 7.90 33.92 3.70
N ASP A 363 7.66 35.21 3.54
CA ASP A 363 6.64 35.75 2.65
C ASP A 363 7.30 36.44 1.45
N PRO A 364 7.22 35.86 0.25
CA PRO A 364 7.75 36.47 -0.97
C PRO A 364 6.78 37.52 -1.49
N VAL A 365 7.16 38.79 -1.39
CA VAL A 365 6.38 39.96 -1.84
C VAL A 365 6.96 40.48 -3.15
N GLU A 366 6.10 40.69 -4.14
CA GLU A 366 6.47 41.36 -5.39
C GLU A 366 6.38 42.88 -5.18
N ILE A 367 7.55 43.56 -5.09
CA ILE A 367 7.61 45.00 -4.75
C ILE A 367 7.61 45.89 -5.97
N GLU A 368 8.17 45.44 -7.09
CA GLU A 368 8.21 46.18 -8.35
C GLU A 368 7.87 45.24 -9.52
N LEU A 369 7.01 45.72 -10.40
CA LEU A 369 6.66 45.08 -11.65
C LEU A 369 7.02 46.03 -12.80
N GLU A 370 8.01 45.69 -13.60
CA GLU A 370 8.41 46.45 -14.77
C GLU A 370 8.24 45.58 -16.01
N ARG A 371 7.29 45.92 -16.88
CA ARG A 371 7.01 45.24 -18.15
C ARG A 371 7.06 43.71 -18.05
N ASP A 372 8.26 43.13 -18.12
CA ASP A 372 8.53 41.68 -18.13
C ASP A 372 9.38 41.21 -16.94
N SER A 373 9.56 42.03 -15.94
CA SER A 373 10.48 41.78 -14.82
C SER A 373 9.81 42.00 -13.47
N VAL A 374 10.15 41.19 -12.47
CA VAL A 374 9.66 41.27 -11.10
C VAL A 374 10.83 41.39 -10.12
N VAL A 375 10.72 42.31 -9.18
CA VAL A 375 11.61 42.38 -8.02
C VAL A 375 10.90 41.72 -6.85
N LEU A 376 11.55 40.72 -6.27
CA LEU A 376 11.03 39.95 -5.13
C LEU A 376 11.68 40.45 -3.84
N GLU A 377 10.89 40.71 -2.82
CA GLU A 377 11.34 40.91 -1.45
C GLU A 377 10.85 39.76 -0.58
N ILE A 378 11.79 38.92 -0.12
CA ILE A 378 11.47 37.81 0.77
C ILE A 378 11.54 38.32 2.21
N ARG A 379 10.36 38.51 2.81
CA ARG A 379 10.21 38.97 4.20
C ARG A 379 10.22 37.78 5.13
N ILE A 380 11.26 37.72 5.96
CA ILE A 380 11.45 36.67 6.94
C ILE A 380 11.01 37.14 8.31
N THR A 381 10.22 36.32 8.96
CA THR A 381 9.94 36.40 10.40
C THR A 381 10.52 35.14 11.04
N GLU A 382 11.64 35.25 11.75
CA GLU A 382 12.33 34.09 12.30
C GLU A 382 11.62 33.47 13.50
N GLY A 383 11.04 34.33 14.35
CA GLY A 383 10.37 33.93 15.58
C GLY A 383 11.33 33.40 16.67
N PRO A 384 10.83 33.00 17.83
CA PRO A 384 11.61 32.32 18.87
C PRO A 384 11.86 30.85 18.53
N GLN A 385 12.91 30.28 19.14
CA GLN A 385 13.13 28.85 19.11
C GLN A 385 12.10 28.11 19.98
N ALA A 386 11.51 27.05 19.44
CA ALA A 386 10.54 26.21 20.14
C ALA A 386 11.22 24.97 20.76
N THR A 387 10.92 24.71 22.03
CA THR A 387 11.34 23.51 22.76
C THR A 387 10.17 22.54 22.84
N ILE A 388 10.43 21.24 22.65
CA ILE A 388 9.40 20.20 22.77
C ILE A 388 8.95 20.11 24.22
N SER A 389 7.67 20.39 24.49
CA SER A 389 7.07 20.29 25.83
C SER A 389 6.71 18.83 26.14
N LYS A 390 5.87 18.22 25.30
CA LYS A 390 5.45 16.82 25.47
C LYS A 390 5.26 16.12 24.12
N VAL A 391 5.28 14.81 24.17
CA VAL A 391 5.01 13.94 23.01
C VAL A 391 3.78 13.09 23.32
N ILE A 392 2.75 13.22 22.48
CA ILE A 392 1.46 12.53 22.59
C ILE A 392 1.42 11.44 21.52
N ILE A 393 1.00 10.23 21.89
CA ILE A 393 0.85 9.10 20.96
C ILE A 393 -0.60 8.61 21.02
N ASN A 394 -1.31 8.73 19.91
CA ASN A 394 -2.69 8.29 19.76
C ASN A 394 -2.79 7.08 18.84
N GLY A 395 -3.82 6.24 19.02
CA GLY A 395 -4.16 5.12 18.12
C GLY A 395 -3.26 3.89 18.24
N ASN A 396 -2.50 3.77 19.34
CA ASN A 396 -1.73 2.57 19.65
C ASN A 396 -2.48 1.67 20.64
N ASP A 397 -3.03 0.57 20.15
CA ASP A 397 -3.79 -0.45 20.91
C ASP A 397 -3.07 -1.78 21.05
N ARG A 398 -1.97 -2.00 20.31
CA ARG A 398 -1.30 -3.31 20.20
C ARG A 398 0.05 -3.40 20.90
N LEU A 399 0.86 -2.33 20.83
CA LEU A 399 2.20 -2.26 21.43
C LEU A 399 2.16 -1.64 22.83
N TYR A 400 3.13 -1.94 23.63
CA TYR A 400 3.41 -1.13 24.81
C TYR A 400 3.95 0.23 24.38
N GLU A 401 3.51 1.30 25.02
CA GLU A 401 3.82 2.66 24.60
C GLU A 401 5.33 2.97 24.66
N ASP A 402 6.04 2.40 25.64
CA ASP A 402 7.50 2.52 25.76
C ASP A 402 8.24 2.00 24.52
N ILE A 403 7.66 1.03 23.80
CA ILE A 403 8.22 0.48 22.56
C ILE A 403 8.26 1.52 21.46
N ILE A 404 7.24 2.38 21.38
CA ILE A 404 7.19 3.47 20.40
C ILE A 404 8.08 4.61 20.86
N ARG A 405 7.94 5.03 22.14
CA ARG A 405 8.68 6.18 22.68
C ARG A 405 10.19 6.05 22.57
N ARG A 406 10.73 4.84 22.71
CA ARG A 406 12.18 4.59 22.58
C ARG A 406 12.73 4.77 21.16
N GLU A 407 11.87 4.62 20.11
CA GLU A 407 12.26 4.83 18.72
C GLU A 407 12.18 6.30 18.30
N LEU A 408 11.48 7.15 19.09
CA LEU A 408 11.34 8.57 18.78
C LEU A 408 12.66 9.34 18.98
N ARG A 409 12.96 10.20 18.02
CA ARG A 409 14.05 11.18 18.11
C ARG A 409 13.59 12.45 18.82
N THR A 410 12.31 12.79 18.69
CA THR A 410 11.68 13.92 19.36
C THR A 410 11.45 13.60 20.84
N LYS A 411 12.14 14.27 21.74
CA LYS A 411 12.02 14.06 23.19
C LYS A 411 11.69 15.36 23.89
N PRO A 412 10.87 15.33 24.95
CA PRO A 412 10.63 16.51 25.79
C PRO A 412 11.94 17.17 26.27
N GLY A 413 11.98 18.49 26.22
CA GLY A 413 13.14 19.29 26.61
C GLY A 413 14.18 19.53 25.50
N GLN A 414 14.06 18.90 24.33
CA GLN A 414 14.92 19.16 23.18
C GLN A 414 14.34 20.27 22.29
N LEU A 415 15.19 20.94 21.54
CA LEU A 415 14.76 21.86 20.50
C LEU A 415 13.96 21.10 19.44
N PHE A 416 12.93 21.75 18.87
CA PHE A 416 12.21 21.22 17.74
C PHE A 416 13.13 21.04 16.53
N SER A 417 12.99 19.92 15.83
CA SER A 417 13.67 19.63 14.56
C SER A 417 12.71 18.91 13.65
N ARG A 418 12.49 19.46 12.42
CA ARG A 418 11.66 18.83 11.39
C ARG A 418 12.26 17.50 10.93
N ASP A 419 13.59 17.43 10.82
CA ASP A 419 14.29 16.21 10.43
C ASP A 419 14.11 15.11 11.49
N ASP A 420 14.20 15.43 12.77
CA ASP A 420 13.98 14.48 13.85
C ASP A 420 12.54 13.99 13.90
N LEU A 421 11.57 14.87 13.62
CA LEU A 421 10.15 14.52 13.51
C LEU A 421 9.91 13.55 12.35
N GLN A 422 10.42 13.87 11.15
CA GLN A 422 10.30 13.00 9.98
C GLN A 422 11.05 11.68 10.16
N ARG A 423 12.18 11.72 10.84
CA ARG A 423 12.95 10.53 11.15
C ARG A 423 12.21 9.63 12.13
N SER A 424 11.62 10.18 13.18
CA SER A 424 10.77 9.45 14.10
C SER A 424 9.62 8.76 13.37
N ALA A 425 8.97 9.44 12.43
CA ALA A 425 7.94 8.86 11.60
C ALA A 425 8.45 7.67 10.75
N ARG A 426 9.63 7.78 10.16
CA ARG A 426 10.26 6.67 9.41
C ARG A 426 10.60 5.48 10.31
N GLU A 427 11.14 5.73 11.50
CA GLU A 427 11.45 4.67 12.49
C GLU A 427 10.15 3.94 12.89
N ILE A 428 9.06 4.68 13.19
CA ILE A 428 7.75 4.08 13.48
C ILE A 428 7.21 3.28 12.28
N ALA A 429 7.32 3.80 11.05
CA ALA A 429 6.89 3.11 9.84
C ALA A 429 7.68 1.81 9.60
N GLN A 430 9.00 1.83 9.87
CA GLN A 430 9.88 0.66 9.73
C GLN A 430 9.60 -0.44 10.76
N MET A 431 9.03 -0.11 11.92
CA MET A 431 8.55 -1.12 12.87
C MET A 431 7.49 -2.04 12.26
N GLY A 432 6.74 -1.56 11.24
CA GLY A 432 5.74 -2.34 10.53
C GLY A 432 4.42 -2.57 11.30
N HIS A 433 4.26 -2.00 12.48
CA HIS A 433 3.06 -2.15 13.33
C HIS A 433 1.98 -1.10 13.06
N PHE A 434 2.31 -0.07 12.27
CA PHE A 434 1.43 1.05 11.94
C PHE A 434 1.33 1.23 10.45
N ASP A 435 0.23 1.83 10.01
CA ASP A 435 0.04 2.17 8.60
C ASP A 435 0.73 3.50 8.28
N PRO A 436 1.77 3.52 7.43
CA PRO A 436 2.49 4.75 7.11
C PRO A 436 1.65 5.76 6.33
N GLU A 437 0.61 5.33 5.59
CA GLU A 437 -0.22 6.22 4.77
C GLU A 437 -1.22 7.04 5.60
N THR A 438 -1.61 6.50 6.76
CA THR A 438 -2.58 7.15 7.65
C THR A 438 -1.90 7.80 8.86
N MET A 439 -0.57 7.73 8.96
CA MET A 439 0.19 8.33 10.05
C MET A 439 0.11 9.86 10.00
N GLY A 440 -0.47 10.45 11.04
CA GLY A 440 -0.51 11.89 11.25
C GLY A 440 0.62 12.37 12.14
N LEU A 441 1.34 13.40 11.70
CA LEU A 441 2.36 14.11 12.46
C LEU A 441 1.88 15.54 12.68
N ASN A 442 1.56 15.88 13.90
CA ASN A 442 0.91 17.15 14.20
C ASN A 442 1.69 17.91 15.30
N PRO A 443 2.63 18.78 14.93
CA PRO A 443 3.22 19.71 15.86
C PRO A 443 2.21 20.79 16.24
N ILE A 444 1.90 20.92 17.52
CA ILE A 444 0.99 21.90 18.07
C ILE A 444 1.82 22.99 18.77
N PRO A 445 2.08 24.11 18.09
CA PRO A 445 2.89 25.17 18.66
C PRO A 445 2.12 25.98 19.70
N ASP A 446 2.82 26.38 20.75
CA ASP A 446 2.37 27.37 21.74
C ASP A 446 3.30 28.59 21.68
N PRO A 447 2.88 29.66 20.98
CA PRO A 447 3.71 30.85 20.83
C PRO A 447 3.96 31.61 22.14
N GLU A 448 3.05 31.50 23.15
CA GLU A 448 3.17 32.22 24.40
C GLU A 448 4.28 31.65 25.28
N SER A 449 4.39 30.32 25.33
CA SER A 449 5.43 29.65 26.11
C SER A 449 6.71 29.36 25.30
N GLY A 450 6.70 29.57 23.98
CA GLY A 450 7.83 29.16 23.11
C GLY A 450 8.04 27.65 23.05
N THR A 451 6.97 26.86 23.24
CA THR A 451 7.05 25.41 23.24
C THR A 451 6.20 24.80 22.13
N VAL A 452 6.39 23.51 21.90
CA VAL A 452 5.61 22.73 20.95
C VAL A 452 5.28 21.36 21.53
N ASP A 453 4.02 20.95 21.43
CA ASP A 453 3.60 19.59 21.67
C ASP A 453 3.67 18.81 20.35
N ILE A 454 4.22 17.60 20.39
CA ILE A 454 4.27 16.73 19.21
C ILE A 454 3.23 15.62 19.34
N GLU A 455 2.27 15.60 18.45
CA GLU A 455 1.24 14.58 18.41
C GLU A 455 1.47 13.61 17.25
N TYR A 456 1.60 12.32 17.58
CA TYR A 456 1.67 11.21 16.63
C TYR A 456 0.32 10.50 16.60
N ASN A 457 -0.42 10.66 15.50
CA ASN A 457 -1.67 9.94 15.26
C ASN A 457 -1.37 8.69 14.44
N LEU A 458 -1.41 7.53 15.10
CA LEU A 458 -1.03 6.25 14.53
C LEU A 458 -2.28 5.40 14.28
N THR A 459 -2.25 4.59 13.25
CA THR A 459 -3.27 3.57 13.00
C THR A 459 -2.61 2.20 13.10
N SER A 460 -2.93 1.46 14.16
CA SER A 460 -2.39 0.12 14.38
C SER A 460 -2.88 -0.83 13.29
N LYS A 461 -1.97 -1.65 12.74
CA LYS A 461 -2.33 -2.72 11.81
C LYS A 461 -1.82 -4.07 12.31
N ALA A 462 -2.56 -5.13 11.96
CA ALA A 462 -2.08 -6.48 12.15
C ALA A 462 -0.89 -6.73 11.22
N ASN A 463 0.24 -7.12 11.81
CA ASN A 463 1.49 -7.36 11.09
C ASN A 463 1.97 -8.82 11.24
N ASP A 464 1.17 -9.66 11.91
CA ASP A 464 1.40 -11.09 11.94
C ASP A 464 1.13 -11.67 10.56
N GLN A 465 2.06 -12.47 10.06
CA GLN A 465 2.04 -12.98 8.70
C GLN A 465 1.95 -14.50 8.71
N ILE A 466 1.06 -15.02 7.90
CA ILE A 466 1.02 -16.44 7.53
C ILE A 466 1.48 -16.49 6.08
N GLU A 467 2.71 -16.95 5.87
CA GLU A 467 3.25 -17.11 4.54
C GLU A 467 3.05 -18.58 4.11
N PHE A 468 2.28 -18.77 3.08
CA PHE A 468 2.17 -20.05 2.40
C PHE A 468 2.87 -19.92 1.05
N SER A 469 3.82 -20.79 0.77
CA SER A 469 4.45 -20.89 -0.53
C SER A 469 4.46 -22.35 -1.01
N ALA A 470 4.24 -22.52 -2.31
CA ALA A 470 4.32 -23.80 -2.96
C ALA A 470 5.13 -23.65 -4.25
N GLY A 471 6.03 -24.58 -4.49
CA GLY A 471 6.85 -24.61 -5.68
C GLY A 471 6.82 -26.00 -6.33
N TRP A 472 7.10 -26.05 -7.64
CA TRP A 472 7.22 -27.29 -8.37
C TRP A 472 8.66 -27.46 -8.87
N GLY A 473 9.34 -28.53 -8.48
CA GLY A 473 10.68 -28.86 -8.91
C GLY A 473 10.81 -30.29 -9.45
N GLN A 474 12.01 -30.71 -9.75
CA GLN A 474 12.31 -32.10 -10.24
C GLN A 474 11.84 -33.19 -9.27
N THR A 475 11.74 -32.85 -7.98
CA THR A 475 11.34 -33.76 -6.90
C THR A 475 9.86 -33.65 -6.53
N GLY A 476 9.07 -32.93 -7.33
CA GLY A 476 7.65 -32.70 -7.10
C GLY A 476 7.31 -31.35 -6.44
N ILE A 477 6.17 -31.30 -5.76
CA ILE A 477 5.67 -30.08 -5.12
C ILE A 477 6.32 -29.93 -3.74
N ILE A 478 6.94 -28.77 -3.49
CA ILE A 478 7.40 -28.35 -2.17
C ILE A 478 6.41 -27.35 -1.60
N GLY A 479 5.92 -27.58 -0.40
CA GLY A 479 5.11 -26.65 0.37
C GLY A 479 5.90 -26.07 1.54
N LYS A 480 5.78 -24.76 1.78
CA LYS A 480 6.32 -24.08 2.97
C LYS A 480 5.18 -23.32 3.66
N LEU A 481 5.08 -23.49 4.95
CA LEU A 481 4.24 -22.67 5.83
C LEU A 481 5.15 -21.95 6.83
N SER A 482 5.00 -20.63 6.93
CA SER A 482 5.70 -19.80 7.89
C SER A 482 4.72 -18.94 8.65
N LEU A 483 4.80 -19.01 9.97
CA LEU A 483 4.03 -18.18 10.90
C LEU A 483 4.99 -17.16 11.51
N LYS A 484 4.80 -15.89 11.20
CA LYS A 484 5.62 -14.79 11.71
C LYS A 484 4.80 -13.89 12.60
N PHE A 485 5.12 -13.88 13.87
CA PHE A 485 4.52 -13.03 14.89
C PHE A 485 5.47 -11.88 15.16
N THR A 486 5.07 -10.68 14.83
CA THR A 486 5.96 -9.49 14.86
C THR A 486 5.83 -8.66 16.15
N ASN A 487 4.78 -8.91 16.92
CA ASN A 487 4.54 -8.22 18.19
C ASN A 487 4.62 -9.17 19.40
N PHE A 488 5.48 -10.15 19.36
CA PHE A 488 5.64 -11.14 20.41
C PHE A 488 6.17 -10.49 21.71
N ALA A 489 5.76 -11.04 22.86
CA ALA A 489 6.18 -10.58 24.17
C ALA A 489 6.69 -11.77 25.03
N MET A 490 8.00 -12.01 24.98
CA MET A 490 8.64 -13.12 25.71
C MET A 490 8.39 -13.05 27.22
N SER A 491 8.39 -11.87 27.81
CA SER A 491 8.16 -11.67 29.25
C SER A 491 6.79 -12.16 29.73
N ASN A 492 5.84 -12.26 28.81
CA ASN A 492 4.46 -12.64 29.11
C ASN A 492 4.13 -14.10 28.76
N ILE A 493 5.09 -14.90 28.30
CA ILE A 493 4.86 -16.29 27.86
C ILE A 493 4.24 -17.15 28.97
N PHE A 494 4.56 -16.88 30.24
CA PHE A 494 3.99 -17.59 31.41
C PHE A 494 2.82 -16.85 32.06
N LYS A 495 2.26 -15.80 31.43
CA LYS A 495 1.14 -15.00 31.93
C LYS A 495 -0.04 -15.01 30.97
N PRO A 496 -0.81 -16.10 30.86
CA PRO A 496 -1.89 -16.22 29.88
C PRO A 496 -2.96 -15.13 30.00
N SER A 497 -3.16 -14.57 31.20
CA SER A 497 -4.11 -13.46 31.43
C SER A 497 -3.76 -12.16 30.69
N THR A 498 -2.52 -12.02 30.22
CA THR A 498 -2.05 -10.82 29.48
C THR A 498 -2.11 -11.01 27.96
N TYR A 499 -2.54 -12.18 27.47
CA TYR A 499 -2.62 -12.46 26.05
C TYR A 499 -3.73 -11.66 25.40
N LYS A 500 -3.40 -10.90 24.34
CA LYS A 500 -4.35 -10.21 23.44
C LYS A 500 -4.71 -11.05 22.21
N GLY A 501 -4.53 -12.37 22.28
CA GLY A 501 -4.78 -13.33 21.19
C GLY A 501 -4.24 -14.70 21.55
N ILE A 502 -3.87 -15.51 20.55
CA ILE A 502 -3.36 -16.89 20.75
C ILE A 502 -1.96 -16.88 21.43
N ILE A 503 -1.18 -15.82 21.21
CA ILE A 503 0.18 -15.65 21.72
C ILE A 503 0.31 -14.34 22.52
N PRO A 504 1.28 -14.25 23.44
CA PRO A 504 1.56 -13.01 24.15
C PRO A 504 2.07 -11.93 23.19
N GLN A 505 1.50 -10.72 23.26
CA GLN A 505 1.82 -9.59 22.39
C GLN A 505 2.10 -8.33 23.22
N GLY A 506 2.84 -7.36 22.62
CA GLY A 506 3.07 -6.03 23.18
C GLY A 506 4.53 -5.54 23.15
N GLU A 507 5.54 -6.41 23.14
CA GLU A 507 6.95 -6.01 23.23
C GLU A 507 7.63 -5.75 21.89
N GLY A 508 6.93 -5.94 20.77
CA GLY A 508 7.50 -5.73 19.44
C GLY A 508 8.64 -6.70 19.06
N GLN A 509 8.73 -7.82 19.76
CA GLN A 509 9.67 -8.90 19.43
C GLN A 509 9.12 -9.72 18.27
N THR A 510 9.98 -10.38 17.52
CA THR A 510 9.59 -11.23 16.41
C THR A 510 9.83 -12.69 16.73
N LEU A 511 8.80 -13.52 16.60
CA LEU A 511 8.88 -14.97 16.66
C LEU A 511 8.44 -15.56 15.31
N THR A 512 9.31 -16.34 14.68
CA THR A 512 9.00 -17.01 13.40
C THR A 512 9.08 -18.51 13.56
N LEU A 513 8.03 -19.21 13.17
CA LEU A 513 7.97 -20.65 13.07
C LEU A 513 7.79 -21.02 11.59
N SER A 514 8.64 -21.84 11.03
CA SER A 514 8.42 -22.29 9.65
C SER A 514 8.62 -23.78 9.51
N GLY A 515 7.79 -24.37 8.66
CA GLY A 515 7.88 -25.74 8.22
C GLY A 515 7.85 -25.80 6.70
N GLN A 516 8.76 -26.56 6.11
CA GLN A 516 8.81 -26.79 4.68
C GLN A 516 8.87 -28.29 4.43
N THR A 517 8.08 -28.79 3.50
CA THR A 517 8.07 -30.20 3.19
C THR A 517 7.80 -30.47 1.71
N ASN A 518 8.45 -31.53 1.23
CA ASN A 518 8.12 -32.22 -0.01
C ASN A 518 7.82 -33.70 0.36
N GLY A 519 6.84 -33.91 1.21
CA GLY A 519 6.47 -35.21 1.69
C GLY A 519 7.65 -35.95 2.40
N ARG A 520 8.03 -37.13 1.91
CA ARG A 520 9.11 -37.93 2.49
C ARG A 520 10.49 -37.55 1.99
N TYR A 521 10.59 -36.86 0.86
CA TYR A 521 11.87 -36.50 0.27
C TYR A 521 12.59 -35.43 1.09
N TYR A 522 11.88 -34.40 1.51
CA TYR A 522 12.45 -33.27 2.24
C TYR A 522 11.53 -32.72 3.33
N GLN A 523 12.10 -32.47 4.48
CA GLN A 523 11.43 -31.84 5.60
C GLN A 523 12.38 -30.85 6.27
N SER A 524 11.93 -29.67 6.57
CA SER A 524 12.70 -28.66 7.32
C SER A 524 11.79 -27.90 8.26
N TYR A 525 12.27 -27.69 9.47
CA TYR A 525 11.58 -26.94 10.51
C TYR A 525 12.54 -25.90 11.09
N SER A 526 12.06 -24.69 11.28
CA SER A 526 12.86 -23.62 11.91
C SER A 526 12.06 -22.82 12.91
N LEU A 527 12.76 -22.39 13.94
CA LEU A 527 12.32 -21.45 14.97
C LEU A 527 13.31 -20.30 14.97
N SER A 528 12.82 -19.07 14.90
CA SER A 528 13.64 -17.86 15.04
C SER A 528 12.97 -16.86 15.97
N PHE A 529 13.71 -16.33 16.90
CA PHE A 529 13.32 -15.29 17.83
C PHE A 529 14.24 -14.08 17.68
N MET A 530 13.70 -12.86 17.67
CA MET A 530 14.47 -11.63 17.65
C MET A 530 13.85 -10.57 18.57
N ASP A 531 14.66 -10.00 19.43
CA ASP A 531 14.37 -8.83 20.25
C ASP A 531 15.18 -7.64 19.70
N PRO A 532 14.55 -6.59 19.14
CA PRO A 532 15.27 -5.44 18.58
C PRO A 532 15.85 -4.50 19.65
N TRP A 533 15.40 -4.62 20.91
CA TRP A 533 15.84 -3.78 22.03
C TRP A 533 16.20 -4.60 23.28
N PHE A 534 17.07 -5.57 23.10
CA PHE A 534 17.52 -6.43 24.18
C PHE A 534 18.14 -5.61 25.31
N GLY A 535 17.64 -5.84 26.54
CA GLY A 535 18.03 -5.06 27.72
C GLY A 535 17.33 -3.71 27.88
N LYS A 536 16.41 -3.34 26.96
CA LYS A 536 15.49 -2.16 27.02
C LYS A 536 16.14 -0.75 27.12
N LYS A 537 17.46 -0.65 27.32
CA LYS A 537 18.17 0.64 27.52
C LYS A 537 18.78 1.22 26.24
N ARG A 538 19.13 0.38 25.27
CA ARG A 538 19.80 0.77 24.03
C ARG A 538 19.24 -0.06 22.87
N PRO A 539 19.28 0.42 21.63
CA PRO A 539 18.80 -0.31 20.47
C PRO A 539 19.78 -1.45 20.06
N ASN A 540 20.03 -2.35 21.01
CA ASN A 540 20.81 -3.56 20.77
C ASN A 540 19.86 -4.71 20.47
N SER A 541 20.03 -5.40 19.36
CA SER A 541 19.22 -6.56 19.03
C SER A 541 19.83 -7.85 19.54
N PHE A 542 18.97 -8.81 19.88
CA PHE A 542 19.36 -10.16 20.23
C PHE A 542 18.53 -11.15 19.41
N SER A 543 19.15 -12.16 18.82
CA SER A 543 18.48 -13.20 18.06
C SER A 543 18.89 -14.58 18.49
N LEU A 544 17.92 -15.49 18.45
CA LEU A 544 18.14 -16.93 18.61
C LEU A 544 17.47 -17.65 17.45
N GLY A 545 18.16 -18.64 16.89
CA GLY A 545 17.64 -19.48 15.83
C GLY A 545 17.93 -20.94 16.09
N ALA A 546 17.00 -21.79 15.68
CA ALA A 546 17.22 -23.24 15.64
C ALA A 546 16.54 -23.77 14.38
N TYR A 547 17.19 -24.68 13.68
CA TYR A 547 16.59 -25.35 12.56
C TYR A 547 17.00 -26.81 12.48
N PHE A 548 16.11 -27.61 11.94
CA PHE A 548 16.35 -29.03 11.64
C PHE A 548 15.86 -29.30 10.22
N SER A 549 16.66 -29.99 9.44
CA SER A 549 16.24 -30.50 8.14
C SER A 549 16.64 -31.97 7.94
N HIS A 550 15.79 -32.65 7.20
CA HIS A 550 15.98 -34.06 6.83
C HIS A 550 15.65 -34.25 5.34
N GLN A 551 16.55 -34.83 4.60
CA GLN A 551 16.35 -35.21 3.20
C GLN A 551 16.72 -36.66 2.97
N THR A 552 15.88 -37.37 2.25
CA THR A 552 16.13 -38.72 1.76
C THR A 552 16.50 -38.73 0.28
N ASP A 553 17.05 -39.85 -0.21
CA ASP A 553 17.31 -40.02 -1.63
C ASP A 553 16.10 -40.66 -2.35
N ILE A 554 16.08 -40.54 -3.66
CA ILE A 554 15.11 -41.21 -4.52
C ILE A 554 15.66 -42.59 -4.89
N SER A 555 14.85 -43.64 -4.72
CA SER A 555 15.24 -44.98 -5.01
C SER A 555 15.64 -45.16 -6.49
N SER A 556 16.81 -45.73 -6.74
CA SER A 556 17.31 -46.01 -8.09
C SER A 556 16.42 -46.94 -8.92
N ARG A 557 15.51 -47.68 -8.27
CA ARG A 557 14.48 -48.50 -8.95
C ARG A 557 13.44 -47.66 -9.70
N TYR A 558 13.28 -46.39 -9.31
CA TYR A 558 12.32 -45.46 -9.95
C TYR A 558 12.89 -44.81 -11.22
N TYR A 559 14.24 -44.77 -11.36
CA TYR A 559 14.91 -44.28 -12.56
C TYR A 559 14.99 -45.33 -13.68
N GLY A 560 14.48 -46.53 -13.45
CA GLY A 560 14.42 -47.57 -14.45
C GLY A 560 13.33 -47.36 -15.47
N SER A 561 13.63 -46.76 -16.55
CA SER A 561 13.32 -46.92 -17.95
C SER A 561 13.07 -45.69 -18.80
N ASN A 562 12.93 -44.47 -18.30
CA ASN A 562 12.64 -43.35 -19.21
C ASN A 562 13.14 -41.92 -18.81
N TYR A 563 14.11 -41.79 -17.90
CA TYR A 563 14.73 -40.48 -17.68
C TYR A 563 16.24 -40.55 -17.87
N TYR A 564 16.69 -39.99 -18.98
CA TYR A 564 18.09 -39.68 -19.26
C TYR A 564 18.66 -38.85 -18.10
N ASN A 565 19.66 -39.37 -17.43
CA ASN A 565 20.40 -38.64 -16.41
C ASN A 565 21.34 -37.63 -17.09
N PRO A 566 21.11 -36.31 -17.01
CA PRO A 566 21.99 -35.34 -17.68
C PRO A 566 23.39 -35.23 -17.04
N MET A 567 23.65 -35.95 -15.97
CA MET A 567 24.85 -35.77 -15.16
C MET A 567 26.06 -36.64 -15.60
N TYR A 568 25.88 -37.63 -16.50
CA TYR A 568 26.94 -38.47 -17.04
C TYR A 568 26.78 -38.62 -18.54
N GLY A 569 26.88 -37.55 -19.30
CA GLY A 569 26.86 -37.56 -20.75
C GLY A 569 28.23 -37.23 -21.36
N GLY A 570 29.14 -38.13 -21.24
CA GLY A 570 30.40 -38.12 -21.95
C GLY A 570 30.77 -39.54 -22.37
N GLY A 571 30.08 -40.08 -23.38
CA GLY A 571 30.45 -41.41 -23.91
C GLY A 571 29.73 -41.68 -25.22
N TYR A 572 30.44 -41.60 -26.32
CA TYR A 572 30.01 -42.07 -27.63
C TYR A 572 29.67 -43.59 -27.56
N GLY A 573 28.43 -43.97 -27.91
CA GLY A 573 28.01 -45.33 -27.99
C GLY A 573 27.02 -45.58 -29.11
N TYR A 574 27.43 -46.41 -30.06
CA TYR A 574 26.78 -46.82 -31.28
C TYR A 574 25.34 -47.35 -31.12
N ASP A 575 24.54 -47.09 -32.14
CA ASP A 575 23.23 -47.68 -32.41
C ASP A 575 23.28 -49.23 -32.36
N SER A 576 22.32 -49.80 -31.65
CA SER A 576 21.96 -51.21 -31.84
C SER A 576 20.43 -51.33 -31.95
N TYR A 577 19.98 -51.65 -33.14
CA TYR A 577 18.63 -52.10 -33.44
C TYR A 577 18.36 -53.45 -32.81
N GLY A 578 17.36 -53.54 -31.93
CA GLY A 578 16.88 -54.76 -31.36
C GLY A 578 15.36 -54.90 -31.46
N TYR A 579 14.93 -55.84 -32.28
CA TYR A 579 13.56 -56.29 -32.58
C TYR A 579 12.80 -56.83 -31.35
N GLY A 580 11.53 -56.48 -31.25
CA GLY A 580 10.31 -57.20 -30.89
C GLY A 580 10.29 -58.17 -29.71
N GLY A 581 9.33 -57.95 -28.85
CA GLY A 581 8.83 -58.91 -27.86
C GLY A 581 7.43 -58.49 -27.37
N TYR A 582 6.40 -59.20 -27.93
CA TYR A 582 5.01 -59.20 -27.47
C TYR A 582 4.89 -59.95 -26.13
N GLY A 583 4.09 -59.39 -25.20
CA GLY A 583 3.36 -60.20 -24.25
C GLY A 583 3.38 -59.76 -22.80
N GLY A 584 2.23 -59.40 -22.27
CA GLY A 584 1.98 -59.42 -20.85
C GLY A 584 0.91 -58.42 -20.38
N TYR A 585 -0.36 -58.81 -20.50
CA TYR A 585 -1.45 -58.16 -19.74
C TYR A 585 -1.21 -58.46 -18.24
N GLY A 586 -1.03 -57.41 -17.43
CA GLY A 586 -0.87 -57.57 -15.98
C GLY A 586 -1.22 -56.28 -15.23
N GLY A 587 -2.38 -56.32 -14.60
CA GLY A 587 -2.71 -55.65 -13.35
C GLY A 587 -2.52 -54.13 -13.26
N TYR A 588 -3.61 -53.37 -13.24
CA TYR A 588 -3.65 -51.99 -12.70
C TYR A 588 -3.38 -52.05 -11.18
N GLY A 589 -2.13 -52.16 -10.78
CA GLY A 589 -1.69 -51.86 -9.45
C GLY A 589 -1.40 -50.36 -9.36
N TYR A 590 -2.03 -49.68 -8.44
CA TYR A 590 -1.61 -48.31 -8.09
C TYR A 590 -0.11 -48.35 -7.76
N PRO A 591 0.72 -47.43 -8.31
CA PRO A 591 2.15 -47.42 -7.97
C PRO A 591 2.27 -47.19 -6.46
N ASP A 592 2.93 -48.09 -5.78
CA ASP A 592 3.25 -47.90 -4.36
C ASP A 592 4.28 -46.77 -4.20
N TYR A 593 3.80 -45.60 -3.97
CA TYR A 593 4.62 -44.39 -3.75
C TYR A 593 5.50 -44.50 -2.51
N THR A 594 5.31 -45.53 -1.66
CA THR A 594 6.15 -45.75 -0.47
C THR A 594 7.53 -46.28 -0.82
N SER A 595 7.68 -46.92 -2.01
CA SER A 595 8.94 -47.44 -2.50
C SER A 595 9.80 -46.44 -3.30
N MET A 596 9.28 -45.25 -3.54
CA MET A 596 9.95 -44.20 -4.33
C MET A 596 11.16 -43.60 -3.60
N TYR A 597 11.16 -43.63 -2.27
CA TYR A 597 12.19 -42.99 -1.45
C TYR A 597 13.03 -44.00 -0.71
N ASP A 598 14.37 -43.81 -0.72
CA ASP A 598 15.30 -44.66 0.01
C ASP A 598 15.62 -44.04 1.38
N THR A 599 14.90 -44.47 2.39
CA THR A 599 15.05 -44.00 3.76
C THR A 599 16.40 -44.38 4.40
N ASN A 600 17.18 -45.30 3.77
CA ASN A 600 18.52 -45.66 4.19
C ASN A 600 19.60 -44.69 3.67
N LYS A 601 19.23 -43.78 2.77
CA LYS A 601 20.10 -42.76 2.23
C LYS A 601 19.56 -41.41 2.63
N PHE A 602 20.28 -40.68 3.48
CA PHE A 602 19.80 -39.39 3.96
C PHE A 602 20.93 -38.43 4.37
N ILE A 603 20.59 -37.14 4.37
CA ILE A 603 21.31 -36.09 5.06
C ILE A 603 20.37 -35.39 6.06
N GLN A 604 20.85 -35.23 7.28
CA GLN A 604 20.20 -34.48 8.33
C GLN A 604 21.06 -33.29 8.73
N MET A 605 20.44 -32.15 8.95
CA MET A 605 21.11 -30.97 9.47
C MET A 605 20.38 -30.49 10.74
N LEU A 606 21.13 -30.18 11.78
CA LEU A 606 20.70 -29.51 12.97
C LEU A 606 21.53 -28.23 13.12
N GLY A 607 20.90 -27.08 13.24
CA GLY A 607 21.61 -25.83 13.44
C GLY A 607 21.02 -25.02 14.61
N VAL A 608 21.90 -24.36 15.34
CA VAL A 608 21.56 -23.41 16.40
C VAL A 608 22.39 -22.15 16.19
N SER A 609 21.76 -20.98 16.29
CA SER A 609 22.43 -19.69 16.15
C SER A 609 22.06 -18.75 17.28
N ALA A 610 23.02 -17.94 17.71
CA ALA A 610 22.80 -16.82 18.63
C ALA A 610 23.47 -15.58 18.04
N GLY A 611 22.74 -14.45 18.03
CA GLY A 611 23.23 -13.20 17.48
C GLY A 611 23.03 -12.04 18.45
N TYR A 612 23.99 -11.12 18.45
CA TYR A 612 23.91 -9.87 19.19
C TYR A 612 24.25 -8.70 18.26
N GLY A 613 23.30 -7.77 18.08
CA GLY A 613 23.45 -6.62 17.23
C GLY A 613 23.50 -5.30 18.00
N LYS A 614 24.31 -4.37 17.52
CA LYS A 614 24.44 -3.01 18.06
C LYS A 614 24.22 -1.99 16.97
N ARG A 615 23.29 -1.05 17.16
CA ARG A 615 23.14 0.13 16.28
C ARG A 615 24.34 1.07 16.55
N LEU A 616 25.02 1.45 15.49
CA LEU A 616 26.15 2.38 15.53
C LEU A 616 25.64 3.82 15.43
N THR A 617 26.45 4.77 15.91
CA THR A 617 26.19 6.22 15.78
C THR A 617 27.14 6.88 14.78
N TRP A 618 28.17 6.17 14.35
CA TRP A 618 29.18 6.60 13.37
C TRP A 618 29.41 5.49 12.34
N PRO A 619 29.51 5.80 11.06
CA PRO A 619 29.50 7.10 10.36
C PRO A 619 28.11 7.77 10.37
N ASP A 620 27.05 6.99 10.38
CA ASP A 620 25.67 7.41 10.60
C ASP A 620 24.93 6.34 11.43
N ASP A 621 23.77 6.65 11.96
CA ASP A 621 23.00 5.76 12.81
C ASP A 621 22.07 4.79 12.05
N TYR A 622 22.22 4.67 10.73
CA TYR A 622 21.64 3.60 9.92
C TYR A 622 22.49 2.32 9.97
N PHE A 623 23.74 2.38 10.49
CA PHE A 623 24.62 1.23 10.61
C PHE A 623 24.27 0.37 11.82
N GLN A 624 24.27 -0.94 11.60
CA GLN A 624 24.15 -1.98 12.63
C GLN A 624 25.30 -2.97 12.48
N LEU A 625 25.98 -3.24 13.59
CA LEU A 625 26.99 -4.28 13.68
C LEU A 625 26.42 -5.45 14.43
N MET A 626 26.45 -6.67 13.85
CA MET A 626 25.91 -7.89 14.42
C MET A 626 27.01 -8.94 14.53
N PHE A 627 27.12 -9.57 15.69
CA PHE A 627 27.95 -10.72 15.95
C PHE A 627 27.06 -11.96 16.04
N GLU A 628 27.47 -13.04 15.38
CA GLU A 628 26.72 -14.29 15.35
C GLU A 628 27.62 -15.46 15.70
N LEU A 629 27.11 -16.35 16.54
CA LEU A 629 27.70 -17.65 16.82
C LEU A 629 26.75 -18.71 16.27
N ASN A 630 27.24 -19.53 15.35
CA ASN A 630 26.46 -20.56 14.70
C ASN A 630 27.09 -21.91 14.95
N TYR A 631 26.27 -22.88 15.35
CA TYR A 631 26.64 -24.32 15.41
C TYR A 631 25.78 -25.10 14.44
N GLN A 632 26.38 -25.89 13.61
CA GLN A 632 25.69 -26.77 12.64
C GLN A 632 26.26 -28.18 12.74
N ARG A 633 25.36 -29.16 12.71
CA ARG A 633 25.72 -30.60 12.68
C ARG A 633 25.05 -31.23 11.48
N TYR A 634 25.88 -31.86 10.66
CA TYR A 634 25.47 -32.64 9.51
C TYR A 634 25.63 -34.13 9.84
N ARG A 635 24.61 -34.94 9.57
CA ARG A 635 24.64 -36.39 9.67
C ARG A 635 24.25 -36.99 8.33
N MET A 636 25.15 -37.76 7.72
CA MET A 636 24.98 -38.36 6.41
C MET A 636 25.06 -39.89 6.53
N LYS A 637 24.18 -40.58 5.79
CA LYS A 637 24.16 -42.05 5.67
C LYS A 637 23.94 -42.40 4.21
N ASN A 638 24.94 -43.09 3.58
CA ASN A 638 24.93 -43.49 2.19
C ASN A 638 24.54 -42.35 1.21
N TRP A 639 24.94 -41.10 1.52
CA TRP A 639 24.57 -39.90 0.79
C TRP A 639 25.49 -39.66 -0.41
N GLN A 640 25.04 -40.05 -1.63
CA GLN A 640 25.87 -40.09 -2.84
C GLN A 640 26.19 -38.73 -3.45
N TYR A 641 25.44 -37.73 -3.10
CA TYR A 641 25.56 -36.39 -3.72
C TYR A 641 26.63 -35.50 -3.08
N PHE A 642 27.33 -36.02 -2.10
CA PHE A 642 28.33 -35.28 -1.35
C PHE A 642 29.63 -36.07 -1.20
N MET A 643 30.77 -35.40 -1.00
CA MET A 643 32.05 -36.04 -0.84
C MET A 643 32.08 -37.03 0.34
N ILE A 644 31.36 -36.69 1.41
CA ILE A 644 31.20 -37.50 2.61
C ILE A 644 29.89 -38.27 2.47
N GLN A 645 29.98 -39.55 2.19
CA GLN A 645 28.79 -40.38 2.05
C GLN A 645 28.22 -40.85 3.40
N ASN A 646 29.10 -41.14 4.35
CA ASN A 646 28.74 -41.61 5.68
C ASN A 646 29.53 -40.85 6.75
N GLY A 647 28.87 -40.47 7.84
CA GLY A 647 29.51 -39.79 8.95
C GLY A 647 28.78 -38.60 9.50
N THR A 648 29.44 -37.88 10.37
CA THR A 648 28.96 -36.67 11.00
C THR A 648 29.99 -35.56 10.86
N SER A 649 29.57 -34.40 10.39
CA SER A 649 30.39 -33.20 10.32
C SER A 649 29.82 -32.12 11.22
N ASN A 650 30.65 -31.37 11.90
CA ASN A 650 30.25 -30.28 12.77
C ASN A 650 30.90 -28.97 12.28
N SER A 651 30.16 -27.88 12.36
CA SER A 651 30.65 -26.54 12.06
C SER A 651 30.34 -25.62 13.23
N ILE A 652 31.34 -24.93 13.76
CA ILE A 652 31.19 -23.82 14.69
C ILE A 652 31.75 -22.61 13.97
N ASN A 653 30.93 -21.62 13.64
CA ASN A 653 31.41 -20.42 13.01
C ASN A 653 31.03 -19.14 13.77
N LEU A 654 31.92 -18.16 13.73
CA LEU A 654 31.73 -16.81 14.18
C LEU A 654 31.48 -15.93 12.98
N GLY A 655 30.37 -15.19 13.02
CA GLY A 655 29.97 -14.24 11.99
C GLY A 655 30.03 -12.81 12.50
N ILE A 656 30.46 -11.89 11.64
CA ILE A 656 30.38 -10.45 11.84
C ILE A 656 29.66 -9.87 10.64
N ASN A 657 28.53 -9.20 10.87
CA ASN A 657 27.72 -8.57 9.83
C ASN A 657 27.64 -7.07 10.10
N LEU A 658 28.12 -6.28 9.18
CA LEU A 658 27.95 -4.82 9.17
C LEU A 658 26.86 -4.48 8.14
N THR A 659 25.73 -4.01 8.61
CA THR A 659 24.59 -3.65 7.74
C THR A 659 24.26 -2.19 7.89
N ARG A 660 24.02 -1.51 6.76
CA ARG A 660 23.42 -0.17 6.71
C ARG A 660 22.08 -0.25 5.99
N ASN A 661 21.05 0.34 6.56
CA ASN A 661 19.73 0.35 5.95
C ASN A 661 19.09 1.73 6.08
N SER A 662 19.03 2.48 4.97
CA SER A 662 18.45 3.82 4.89
C SER A 662 17.27 3.91 3.92
N ILE A 663 16.62 2.78 3.61
CA ILE A 663 15.46 2.75 2.70
C ILE A 663 14.24 3.45 3.31
N ASP A 664 13.45 4.12 2.47
CA ASP A 664 12.25 4.86 2.88
C ASP A 664 11.01 3.95 3.08
N ASN A 665 10.87 2.91 2.28
CA ASN A 665 9.73 1.99 2.34
C ASN A 665 10.17 0.56 1.98
N PRO A 666 9.87 -0.46 2.81
CA PRO A 666 10.28 -1.84 2.54
C PRO A 666 9.51 -2.50 1.38
N LEU A 667 8.28 -2.05 1.04
CA LEU A 667 7.46 -2.67 -0.01
C LEU A 667 7.79 -2.14 -1.40
N TYR A 668 7.90 -0.83 -1.53
CA TYR A 668 8.36 -0.16 -2.74
C TYR A 668 9.32 0.96 -2.37
N THR A 669 10.59 0.64 -2.32
CA THR A 669 11.64 1.59 -1.97
C THR A 669 11.81 2.61 -3.09
N ARG A 670 11.68 3.90 -2.78
CA ARG A 670 11.87 5.00 -3.73
C ARG A 670 13.25 5.63 -3.64
N ARG A 671 13.82 5.69 -2.42
CA ARG A 671 15.17 6.22 -2.17
C ARG A 671 15.85 5.49 -1.02
N GLY A 672 17.16 5.67 -0.93
CA GLY A 672 18.00 5.09 0.11
C GLY A 672 18.85 3.94 -0.38
N SER A 673 19.54 3.30 0.54
CA SER A 673 20.43 2.18 0.23
C SER A 673 20.41 1.12 1.31
N THR A 674 20.67 -0.12 0.91
CA THR A 674 21.06 -1.19 1.82
C THR A 674 22.48 -1.65 1.48
N PHE A 675 23.25 -1.88 2.51
CA PHE A 675 24.63 -2.33 2.41
C PHE A 675 24.83 -3.41 3.46
N THR A 676 25.45 -4.54 3.11
CA THR A 676 25.79 -5.60 4.05
C THR A 676 27.17 -6.16 3.70
N LEU A 677 28.06 -6.11 4.67
CA LEU A 677 29.34 -6.80 4.65
C LEU A 677 29.30 -7.89 5.71
N SER A 678 29.43 -9.13 5.30
CA SER A 678 29.43 -10.31 6.17
C SER A 678 30.77 -11.03 6.12
N ALA A 679 31.34 -11.30 7.27
CA ALA A 679 32.54 -12.13 7.41
C ALA A 679 32.25 -13.27 8.39
N ASN A 680 32.30 -14.48 7.92
CA ASN A 680 32.11 -15.71 8.72
C ASN A 680 33.39 -16.53 8.72
N ALA A 681 33.78 -17.02 9.86
CA ALA A 681 35.01 -17.86 9.97
C ALA A 681 34.80 -18.96 11.01
N THR A 682 35.23 -20.14 10.65
CA THR A 682 35.39 -21.25 11.62
C THR A 682 36.78 -21.18 12.26
N PRO A 683 37.00 -21.76 13.45
CA PRO A 683 38.34 -21.94 13.96
C PRO A 683 39.19 -22.77 12.98
N PRO A 684 40.48 -22.41 12.78
CA PRO A 684 41.39 -23.10 11.85
C PRO A 684 41.94 -24.39 12.49
N TYR A 685 41.08 -25.40 12.67
CA TYR A 685 41.42 -26.66 13.35
C TYR A 685 42.64 -27.34 12.75
N SER A 686 42.82 -27.27 11.42
CA SER A 686 43.94 -27.90 10.71
C SER A 686 45.30 -27.36 11.06
N LEU A 687 45.37 -26.18 11.74
CA LEU A 687 46.65 -25.59 12.14
C LEU A 687 47.13 -26.09 13.51
N TRP A 688 46.25 -26.71 14.30
CA TRP A 688 46.58 -27.09 15.67
C TRP A 688 46.16 -28.54 16.10
N ASP A 689 45.39 -29.27 15.28
CA ASP A 689 44.91 -30.61 15.61
C ASP A 689 45.92 -31.74 15.30
N GLY A 690 47.08 -31.39 14.68
CA GLY A 690 48.16 -32.29 14.42
C GLY A 690 47.90 -33.37 13.37
N LYS A 691 46.79 -33.30 12.63
CA LYS A 691 46.44 -34.30 11.61
C LYS A 691 47.14 -34.04 10.28
N ASN A 692 47.54 -35.12 9.61
CA ASN A 692 48.06 -35.02 8.25
C ASN A 692 46.91 -35.04 7.22
N TYR A 693 46.44 -33.87 6.83
CA TYR A 693 45.35 -33.71 5.87
C TYR A 693 45.70 -34.07 4.43
N GLU A 694 47.01 -34.10 4.10
CA GLU A 694 47.49 -34.59 2.82
C GLU A 694 47.27 -36.09 2.72
N ALA A 695 47.66 -36.84 3.73
CA ALA A 695 47.45 -38.30 3.80
C ALA A 695 45.94 -38.68 3.83
N LEU A 696 45.11 -37.88 4.49
CA LEU A 696 43.64 -38.07 4.50
C LEU A 696 42.98 -37.75 3.16
N SER A 697 43.66 -36.99 2.30
CA SER A 697 43.19 -36.64 0.97
C SER A 697 43.66 -37.57 -0.14
N ASP A 698 44.75 -38.33 0.14
CA ASP A 698 45.34 -39.28 -0.78
C ASP A 698 44.54 -40.61 -0.76
N GLY A 699 43.93 -40.92 -1.88
CA GLY A 699 43.16 -42.15 -2.09
C GLY A 699 43.99 -43.30 -2.66
N THR A 700 45.30 -43.12 -2.91
CA THR A 700 46.16 -44.05 -3.57
C THR A 700 46.32 -45.34 -2.70
N GLY A 701 45.94 -46.48 -3.25
CA GLY A 701 46.10 -47.74 -2.55
C GLY A 701 45.09 -48.04 -1.43
N LYS A 702 44.07 -47.17 -1.25
CA LYS A 702 43.02 -47.32 -0.21
C LYS A 702 41.74 -47.94 -0.80
N THR A 703 41.06 -48.73 0.00
CA THR A 703 39.73 -49.25 -0.34
C THR A 703 38.69 -48.12 -0.20
N ASP A 704 37.53 -48.26 -0.87
CA ASP A 704 36.43 -47.28 -0.78
C ASP A 704 36.00 -47.05 0.68
N ALA A 705 36.01 -48.09 1.52
CA ALA A 705 35.68 -47.98 2.94
C ALA A 705 36.73 -47.15 3.71
N GLN A 706 38.01 -47.30 3.38
CA GLN A 706 39.09 -46.51 3.97
C GLN A 706 39.03 -45.05 3.52
N GLN A 707 38.80 -44.81 2.23
CA GLN A 707 38.63 -43.45 1.70
C GLN A 707 37.41 -42.73 2.35
N SER A 708 36.30 -43.46 2.50
CA SER A 708 35.10 -42.92 3.17
C SER A 708 35.36 -42.58 4.64
N ALA A 709 36.12 -43.42 5.35
CA ALA A 709 36.53 -43.16 6.73
C ALA A 709 37.49 -41.95 6.85
N ASP A 710 38.47 -41.85 5.95
CA ASP A 710 39.39 -40.73 5.88
C ASP A 710 38.68 -39.40 5.59
N LEU A 711 37.73 -39.40 4.67
CA LEU A 711 36.89 -38.23 4.37
C LEU A 711 36.01 -37.83 5.56
N ALA A 712 35.43 -38.81 6.26
CA ALA A 712 34.63 -38.54 7.46
C ALA A 712 35.49 -37.94 8.58
N GLU A 713 36.71 -38.43 8.76
CA GLU A 713 37.64 -37.88 9.76
C GLU A 713 38.18 -36.49 9.34
N LYS A 714 38.52 -36.32 8.05
CA LYS A 714 38.98 -35.04 7.47
C LYS A 714 37.96 -33.90 7.72
N PHE A 715 36.66 -34.18 7.53
CA PHE A 715 35.59 -33.19 7.63
C PHE A 715 34.76 -33.30 8.91
N LYS A 716 35.25 -34.02 9.93
CA LYS A 716 34.60 -34.11 11.23
C LYS A 716 34.32 -32.73 11.86
N MET A 717 35.30 -31.82 11.71
CA MET A 717 35.14 -30.38 12.00
C MET A 717 35.35 -29.61 10.71
N ILE A 718 34.28 -28.90 10.26
CA ILE A 718 34.30 -28.11 9.06
C ILE A 718 35.13 -26.84 9.28
N GLU A 719 35.90 -26.46 8.26
CA GLU A 719 36.84 -25.35 8.33
C GLU A 719 36.76 -24.49 7.07
N TYR A 720 36.46 -23.18 7.24
CA TYR A 720 36.42 -22.23 6.15
C TYR A 720 36.42 -20.78 6.69
N TYR A 721 36.70 -19.83 5.80
CA TYR A 721 36.28 -18.42 5.97
C TYR A 721 35.49 -18.00 4.75
N LYS A 722 34.46 -17.14 4.98
CA LYS A 722 33.52 -16.71 3.95
C LYS A 722 33.27 -15.20 4.11
N ILE A 723 33.51 -14.47 3.05
CA ILE A 723 33.30 -13.01 3.01
C ILE A 723 32.26 -12.72 1.93
N LYS A 724 31.23 -11.97 2.30
CA LYS A 724 30.17 -11.54 1.37
C LYS A 724 29.97 -10.05 1.46
N PHE A 725 29.78 -9.44 0.31
CA PHE A 725 29.40 -8.06 0.16
C PHE A 725 28.12 -7.98 -0.66
N LYS A 726 27.11 -7.27 -0.15
CA LYS A 726 25.85 -7.02 -0.85
C LYS A 726 25.50 -5.54 -0.71
N ALA A 727 25.20 -4.87 -1.82
CA ALA A 727 24.75 -3.49 -1.84
C ALA A 727 23.58 -3.33 -2.79
N LYS A 728 22.56 -2.57 -2.37
CA LYS A 728 21.46 -2.10 -3.20
C LYS A 728 21.34 -0.58 -3.02
N LEU A 729 21.20 0.14 -4.12
CA LEU A 729 20.97 1.58 -4.15
C LEU A 729 19.68 1.86 -4.91
N PHE A 730 18.83 2.73 -4.36
CA PHE A 730 17.56 3.13 -4.96
C PHE A 730 17.59 4.62 -5.28
N THR A 731 17.50 4.92 -6.59
CA THR A 731 17.54 6.28 -7.10
C THR A 731 16.20 6.63 -7.73
N PRO A 732 15.46 7.62 -7.20
CA PRO A 732 14.23 8.07 -7.82
C PRO A 732 14.54 8.80 -9.13
N LEU A 733 13.79 8.48 -10.19
CA LEU A 733 13.94 9.13 -11.51
C LEU A 733 12.92 10.26 -11.72
N ALA A 734 12.15 10.61 -10.70
CA ALA A 734 11.23 11.73 -10.67
C ALA A 734 11.14 12.27 -9.23
N PRO A 735 10.69 13.50 -9.01
CA PRO A 735 10.48 14.05 -7.68
C PRO A 735 9.62 13.14 -6.79
N LEU A 736 9.97 13.02 -5.52
CA LEU A 736 9.27 12.15 -4.56
C LEU A 736 7.83 12.59 -4.28
N SER A 737 7.48 13.84 -4.57
CA SER A 737 6.11 14.36 -4.54
C SER A 737 5.18 13.67 -5.56
N VAL A 738 5.75 13.03 -6.59
CA VAL A 738 4.96 12.26 -7.57
C VAL A 738 4.56 10.92 -6.95
N LYS A 739 3.27 10.67 -6.80
CA LYS A 739 2.74 9.41 -6.19
C LYS A 739 3.27 8.13 -6.85
N ARG A 740 3.56 8.17 -8.16
CA ARG A 740 4.08 7.03 -8.95
C ARG A 740 5.48 7.32 -9.47
N THR A 741 6.45 7.45 -8.58
CA THR A 741 7.84 7.72 -8.92
C THR A 741 8.51 6.48 -9.49
N PRO A 742 9.04 6.51 -10.73
CA PRO A 742 9.89 5.43 -11.24
C PRO A 742 11.23 5.44 -10.49
N VAL A 743 11.76 4.24 -10.23
CA VAL A 743 12.98 4.05 -9.45
C VAL A 743 13.98 3.20 -10.22
N LEU A 744 15.23 3.62 -10.22
CA LEU A 744 16.36 2.81 -10.67
C LEU A 744 16.99 2.15 -9.45
N MET A 745 16.93 0.81 -9.38
CA MET A 745 17.64 0.01 -8.39
C MET A 745 18.90 -0.56 -8.99
N THR A 746 20.01 -0.31 -8.33
CA THR A 746 21.32 -0.91 -8.65
C THR A 746 21.70 -1.87 -7.55
N ARG A 747 22.17 -3.08 -7.91
CA ARG A 747 22.64 -4.11 -6.99
C ARG A 747 24.03 -4.59 -7.38
N VAL A 748 24.85 -4.78 -6.35
CA VAL A 748 26.17 -5.41 -6.49
C VAL A 748 26.35 -6.40 -5.36
N GLU A 749 26.75 -7.62 -5.70
CA GLU A 749 27.01 -8.69 -4.73
C GLU A 749 28.28 -9.44 -5.10
N TYR A 750 29.10 -9.72 -4.09
CA TYR A 750 30.28 -10.55 -4.18
C TYR A 750 30.31 -11.54 -3.01
N GLY A 751 30.82 -12.72 -3.26
CA GLY A 751 31.05 -13.69 -2.21
C GLY A 751 32.30 -14.51 -2.48
N PHE A 752 33.04 -14.79 -1.42
CA PHE A 752 34.28 -15.52 -1.46
C PHE A 752 34.29 -16.55 -0.33
N LEU A 753 34.59 -17.80 -0.67
CA LEU A 753 34.77 -18.90 0.26
C LEU A 753 36.23 -19.35 0.18
N GLY A 754 36.94 -19.28 1.30
CA GLY A 754 38.32 -19.64 1.39
C GLY A 754 38.59 -20.79 2.40
N HIS A 755 39.82 -21.22 2.43
CA HIS A 755 40.30 -22.32 3.28
C HIS A 755 41.64 -21.94 3.95
N TYR A 756 41.89 -22.50 5.13
CA TYR A 756 43.19 -22.31 5.81
C TYR A 756 44.25 -23.37 5.39
N ASN A 757 43.79 -24.56 5.02
CA ASN A 757 44.65 -25.64 4.58
C ASN A 757 44.26 -26.11 3.15
N LYS A 758 45.23 -26.14 2.22
CA LYS A 758 45.02 -26.52 0.82
C LYS A 758 44.50 -27.96 0.63
N HIS A 759 44.74 -28.85 1.60
CA HIS A 759 44.24 -30.23 1.59
C HIS A 759 42.90 -30.41 2.31
N LYS A 760 42.35 -29.33 2.94
CA LYS A 760 41.07 -29.35 3.68
C LYS A 760 40.11 -28.29 3.13
N ILE A 761 39.92 -28.28 1.82
CA ILE A 761 38.95 -27.37 1.19
C ILE A 761 37.57 -27.85 1.56
N SER A 762 36.76 -26.98 2.19
CA SER A 762 35.41 -27.33 2.60
C SER A 762 34.49 -27.48 1.39
N PRO A 763 33.78 -28.58 1.23
CA PRO A 763 32.72 -28.72 0.24
C PRO A 763 31.39 -28.14 0.72
N PHE A 764 31.33 -27.66 1.97
CA PHE A 764 30.20 -27.02 2.56
C PHE A 764 30.24 -25.50 2.28
N GLU A 765 29.10 -24.85 2.34
CA GLU A 765 28.98 -23.40 2.19
C GLU A 765 29.35 -22.83 0.80
N THR A 766 29.47 -23.67 -0.22
CA THR A 766 29.72 -23.24 -1.61
C THR A 766 28.54 -22.44 -2.16
N PHE A 767 28.76 -21.63 -3.20
CA PHE A 767 27.75 -20.82 -3.85
C PHE A 767 27.14 -21.56 -5.04
N TYR A 768 25.81 -21.61 -5.10
CA TYR A 768 25.03 -22.19 -6.17
C TYR A 768 24.33 -21.11 -6.98
N VAL A 769 24.93 -20.76 -8.14
CA VAL A 769 24.57 -19.56 -8.88
C VAL A 769 23.72 -19.88 -10.10
N GLY A 770 22.65 -19.11 -10.27
CA GLY A 770 21.65 -19.21 -11.35
C GLY A 770 20.25 -19.47 -10.84
N GLY A 771 19.26 -19.18 -11.67
CA GLY A 771 17.86 -19.45 -11.42
C GLY A 771 17.14 -18.41 -10.56
N ASP A 772 16.14 -18.89 -9.84
CA ASP A 772 15.26 -18.09 -9.00
C ASP A 772 15.79 -17.80 -7.59
N GLY A 773 16.93 -18.38 -7.21
CA GLY A 773 17.51 -18.22 -5.88
C GLY A 773 16.78 -18.96 -4.75
N MET A 774 15.74 -19.75 -5.07
CA MET A 774 15.02 -20.51 -4.05
C MET A 774 15.80 -21.75 -3.61
N THR A 775 15.87 -21.94 -2.30
CA THR A 775 16.44 -23.15 -1.69
C THR A 775 15.43 -24.30 -1.72
N GLY A 776 15.92 -25.54 -1.79
CA GLY A 776 15.10 -26.75 -1.75
C GLY A 776 14.85 -27.43 -3.09
N TYR A 777 15.28 -26.82 -4.19
CA TYR A 777 15.24 -27.41 -5.53
C TYR A 777 16.55 -28.09 -5.92
N SER A 778 17.61 -27.91 -5.12
CA SER A 778 18.93 -28.50 -5.35
C SER A 778 19.08 -29.82 -4.60
N SER A 779 19.64 -30.81 -5.23
CA SER A 779 20.12 -32.05 -4.57
C SER A 779 21.29 -31.77 -3.62
N TYR A 780 21.88 -30.57 -3.70
CA TYR A 780 23.05 -30.14 -2.93
C TYR A 780 22.63 -29.20 -1.80
N TYR A 781 22.51 -29.79 -0.62
CA TYR A 781 21.94 -29.13 0.56
C TYR A 781 22.81 -28.09 1.23
N VAL A 782 24.08 -28.12 0.97
CA VAL A 782 25.09 -27.37 1.74
C VAL A 782 25.56 -26.11 1.02
N THR A 783 24.88 -25.75 -0.06
CA THR A 783 25.23 -24.61 -0.89
C THR A 783 24.29 -23.42 -0.62
N GLU A 784 24.84 -22.22 -0.68
CA GLU A 784 24.07 -20.99 -0.66
C GLU A 784 23.59 -20.66 -2.08
N THR A 785 22.27 -20.58 -2.29
CA THR A 785 21.70 -20.28 -3.61
C THR A 785 21.74 -18.79 -3.90
N ILE A 786 22.27 -18.43 -5.05
CA ILE A 786 22.34 -17.06 -5.56
C ILE A 786 21.54 -16.99 -6.85
N GLY A 787 20.43 -16.29 -6.85
CA GLY A 787 19.59 -16.12 -8.02
C GLY A 787 20.29 -15.32 -9.13
N LEU A 788 20.16 -15.76 -10.37
CA LEU A 788 20.46 -14.99 -11.58
C LEU A 788 19.45 -15.35 -12.64
N ARG A 789 18.58 -14.42 -12.94
CA ARG A 789 17.46 -14.61 -13.89
C ARG A 789 17.96 -14.80 -15.30
N GLY A 790 17.27 -15.61 -16.10
CA GLY A 790 17.68 -16.00 -17.44
C GLY A 790 18.61 -17.23 -17.50
N TYR A 791 18.91 -17.82 -16.35
CA TYR A 791 19.70 -19.05 -16.20
C TYR A 791 18.92 -20.08 -15.36
N ARG A 792 19.16 -21.37 -15.57
CA ARG A 792 18.58 -22.42 -14.72
C ARG A 792 19.27 -22.45 -13.36
N ASN A 793 18.60 -23.00 -12.36
CA ASN A 793 19.13 -23.11 -11.00
C ASN A 793 20.50 -23.79 -11.02
N GLY A 794 21.51 -23.10 -10.46
CA GLY A 794 22.90 -23.58 -10.34
C GLY A 794 23.69 -23.77 -11.63
N SER A 795 23.12 -23.44 -12.79
CA SER A 795 23.76 -23.73 -14.09
C SER A 795 25.05 -22.95 -14.37
N LEU A 796 25.31 -21.89 -13.59
CA LEU A 796 26.55 -21.11 -13.68
C LEU A 796 27.64 -21.60 -12.70
N THR A 797 27.31 -22.54 -11.82
CA THR A 797 28.27 -23.07 -10.86
C THR A 797 29.13 -24.16 -11.49
N PRO A 798 30.48 -24.06 -11.44
CA PRO A 798 31.34 -25.08 -11.93
C PRO A 798 31.02 -26.46 -11.31
N TYR A 799 30.90 -27.49 -12.15
CA TYR A 799 30.52 -28.84 -11.74
C TYR A 799 29.28 -28.93 -10.83
N THR A 800 28.38 -27.90 -10.89
CA THR A 800 27.13 -27.76 -10.12
C THR A 800 27.32 -27.70 -8.59
N LYS A 801 28.51 -27.65 -8.05
CA LYS A 801 28.82 -27.65 -6.62
C LYS A 801 30.07 -26.85 -6.22
N ASP A 802 30.97 -26.58 -7.16
CA ASP A 802 32.30 -26.01 -6.87
C ASP A 802 32.33 -24.48 -7.04
N GLY A 803 31.35 -23.79 -6.52
CA GLY A 803 31.30 -22.33 -6.50
C GLY A 803 31.97 -21.77 -5.23
N TYR A 804 33.24 -21.38 -5.34
CA TYR A 804 34.00 -20.82 -4.20
C TYR A 804 34.09 -19.28 -4.26
N ALA A 805 33.76 -18.71 -5.39
CA ALA A 805 33.60 -17.27 -5.55
C ALA A 805 32.39 -17.00 -6.44
N TYR A 806 31.69 -15.86 -6.20
CA TYR A 806 30.67 -15.37 -7.11
C TYR A 806 30.66 -13.88 -7.19
N ALA A 807 30.16 -13.36 -8.32
CA ALA A 807 29.80 -11.97 -8.51
C ALA A 807 28.40 -11.89 -9.14
N ARG A 808 27.62 -10.92 -8.72
CA ARG A 808 26.33 -10.58 -9.30
C ARG A 808 26.12 -9.09 -9.32
N MET A 809 25.66 -8.56 -10.45
CA MET A 809 25.28 -7.19 -10.65
C MET A 809 23.87 -7.14 -11.26
N SER A 810 23.03 -6.21 -10.83
CA SER A 810 21.70 -5.99 -11.39
C SER A 810 21.40 -4.52 -11.49
N LEU A 811 20.75 -4.15 -12.60
CA LEU A 811 20.19 -2.84 -12.83
C LEU A 811 18.69 -3.03 -13.11
N GLU A 812 17.81 -2.51 -12.26
CA GLU A 812 16.36 -2.65 -12.42
C GLU A 812 15.68 -1.30 -12.50
N LEU A 813 14.93 -1.07 -13.55
CA LEU A 813 13.99 0.05 -13.66
C LEU A 813 12.62 -0.41 -13.17
N ARG A 814 12.16 0.13 -12.05
CA ARG A 814 10.89 -0.20 -11.39
C ARG A 814 9.87 0.90 -11.62
N TYR A 815 8.62 0.53 -11.89
CA TYR A 815 7.50 1.46 -12.06
C TYR A 815 6.25 0.99 -11.30
N PRO A 816 5.71 1.78 -10.37
CA PRO A 816 4.55 1.40 -9.57
C PRO A 816 3.26 1.62 -10.35
N PHE A 817 2.43 0.58 -10.47
CA PHE A 817 1.09 0.65 -11.06
C PHE A 817 0.03 0.97 -10.00
N ILE A 818 0.09 0.25 -8.88
CA ILE A 818 -0.81 0.40 -7.73
C ILE A 818 0.04 0.52 -6.47
N MET A 819 -0.23 1.55 -5.67
CA MET A 819 0.43 1.82 -4.39
C MET A 819 -0.67 2.11 -3.37
N GLU A 820 -1.25 1.06 -2.82
CA GLU A 820 -2.28 1.12 -1.78
C GLU A 820 -1.84 0.25 -0.60
N ALA A 821 -2.28 0.58 0.61
CA ALA A 821 -1.93 -0.16 1.82
C ALA A 821 -2.32 -1.65 1.76
N SER A 822 -3.40 -1.97 1.05
CA SER A 822 -3.90 -3.33 0.85
C SER A 822 -3.25 -4.07 -0.31
N THR A 823 -2.62 -3.36 -1.27
CA THR A 823 -2.07 -3.99 -2.48
C THR A 823 -1.03 -3.07 -3.11
N THR A 824 0.18 -3.59 -3.28
CA THR A 824 1.23 -2.91 -4.04
C THR A 824 1.56 -3.73 -5.28
N ILE A 825 1.44 -3.11 -6.47
CA ILE A 825 1.76 -3.75 -7.76
C ILE A 825 2.73 -2.85 -8.52
N TYR A 826 3.88 -3.40 -8.91
CA TYR A 826 4.83 -2.70 -9.76
C TYR A 826 5.44 -3.61 -10.83
N GLY A 827 5.74 -3.02 -11.98
CA GLY A 827 6.50 -3.66 -13.05
C GLY A 827 7.96 -3.32 -12.96
N LEU A 828 8.80 -4.20 -13.49
CA LEU A 828 10.23 -3.97 -13.57
C LEU A 828 10.80 -4.45 -14.90
N MET A 829 11.86 -3.79 -15.33
CA MET A 829 12.75 -4.22 -16.41
C MET A 829 14.13 -4.31 -15.82
N PHE A 830 14.91 -5.34 -16.21
CA PHE A 830 16.20 -5.55 -15.59
C PHE A 830 17.27 -6.01 -16.58
N LEU A 831 18.49 -5.66 -16.22
CA LEU A 831 19.73 -6.21 -16.76
C LEU A 831 20.47 -6.86 -15.60
N GLU A 832 20.89 -8.10 -15.75
CA GLU A 832 21.70 -8.81 -14.76
C GLU A 832 22.95 -9.37 -15.39
N ALA A 833 23.99 -9.43 -14.58
CA ALA A 833 25.25 -10.05 -14.95
C ALA A 833 25.84 -10.77 -13.72
N GLY A 834 26.33 -11.98 -13.87
CA GLY A 834 26.90 -12.73 -12.76
C GLY A 834 27.62 -13.98 -13.22
N ASN A 835 28.45 -14.51 -12.35
CA ASN A 835 29.15 -15.77 -12.59
C ASN A 835 29.60 -16.40 -11.27
N ALA A 836 30.01 -17.68 -11.32
CA ALA A 836 30.67 -18.39 -10.24
C ALA A 836 32.01 -18.97 -10.70
N TRP A 837 32.98 -19.04 -9.79
CA TRP A 837 34.34 -19.55 -10.05
C TRP A 837 34.71 -20.62 -9.06
N GLN A 838 35.53 -21.56 -9.55
CA GLN A 838 35.99 -22.69 -8.79
C GLN A 838 37.02 -22.35 -7.70
N SER A 839 37.70 -21.23 -7.87
CA SER A 839 38.67 -20.76 -6.87
C SER A 839 38.74 -19.22 -6.85
N LEU A 840 39.28 -18.68 -5.77
CA LEU A 840 39.59 -17.25 -5.66
C LEU A 840 40.62 -16.79 -6.70
N LYS A 841 41.50 -17.69 -7.15
CA LYS A 841 42.51 -17.38 -8.17
C LYS A 841 41.87 -17.17 -9.56
N ASP A 842 40.79 -17.88 -9.82
CA ASP A 842 40.08 -17.83 -11.11
C ASP A 842 39.10 -16.67 -11.18
N PHE A 843 38.91 -15.95 -10.08
CA PHE A 843 37.94 -14.84 -10.00
C PHE A 843 38.31 -13.71 -10.97
N ASN A 844 37.40 -13.44 -11.92
CA ASN A 844 37.53 -12.37 -12.88
C ASN A 844 36.22 -11.57 -12.92
N PRO A 845 36.18 -10.35 -12.37
CA PRO A 845 34.96 -9.53 -12.29
C PRO A 845 34.42 -9.08 -13.65
N PHE A 846 35.14 -9.30 -14.74
CA PHE A 846 34.72 -8.95 -16.11
C PHE A 846 34.20 -10.16 -16.91
N ASP A 847 34.40 -11.41 -16.44
CA ASP A 847 33.82 -12.61 -17.04
C ASP A 847 32.46 -12.91 -16.42
N LEU A 848 31.46 -12.08 -16.76
CA LEU A 848 30.11 -12.18 -16.24
C LEU A 848 29.15 -12.68 -17.32
N LYS A 849 28.26 -13.57 -16.96
CA LYS A 849 27.17 -14.09 -17.80
C LYS A 849 25.98 -13.16 -17.68
N ARG A 850 25.49 -12.64 -18.81
CA ARG A 850 24.55 -11.53 -18.92
C ARG A 850 23.13 -12.03 -19.22
N SER A 851 22.16 -11.34 -18.68
CA SER A 851 20.75 -11.54 -19.00
C SER A 851 19.97 -10.23 -18.95
N ALA A 852 18.81 -10.22 -19.63
CA ALA A 852 17.86 -9.14 -19.59
C ALA A 852 16.46 -9.71 -19.48
N GLY A 853 15.56 -8.95 -18.88
CA GLY A 853 14.19 -9.41 -18.72
C GLY A 853 13.22 -8.36 -18.22
N VAL A 854 11.98 -8.81 -18.06
CA VAL A 854 10.87 -8.02 -17.50
C VAL A 854 10.13 -8.84 -16.47
N GLY A 855 9.52 -8.15 -15.50
CA GLY A 855 8.76 -8.82 -14.47
C GLY A 855 7.70 -7.96 -13.83
N VAL A 856 6.86 -8.61 -13.04
CA VAL A 856 5.82 -7.98 -12.24
C VAL A 856 5.93 -8.46 -10.80
N ARG A 857 5.72 -7.55 -9.87
CA ARG A 857 5.65 -7.83 -8.43
C ARG A 857 4.28 -7.43 -7.92
N ILE A 858 3.70 -8.29 -7.08
CA ILE A 858 2.41 -8.11 -6.44
C ILE A 858 2.59 -8.41 -4.96
N PHE A 859 2.34 -7.43 -4.13
CA PHE A 859 2.28 -7.63 -2.68
C PHE A 859 0.82 -7.73 -2.24
N LEU A 860 0.51 -8.81 -1.51
CA LEU A 860 -0.78 -9.03 -0.86
C LEU A 860 -0.54 -9.27 0.64
N PRO A 861 -1.23 -8.58 1.55
CA PRO A 861 -0.93 -8.61 2.99
C PRO A 861 -0.91 -10.01 3.63
N MET A 862 -1.75 -10.93 3.14
CA MET A 862 -1.84 -12.30 3.67
C MET A 862 -0.87 -13.30 3.02
N ILE A 863 -0.37 -13.00 1.81
CA ILE A 863 0.41 -13.93 0.99
C ILE A 863 1.87 -13.47 0.90
N GLY A 864 2.12 -12.18 1.09
CA GLY A 864 3.44 -11.57 0.93
C GLY A 864 3.71 -11.12 -0.51
N MET A 865 4.99 -11.01 -0.87
CA MET A 865 5.43 -10.61 -2.21
C MET A 865 5.41 -11.79 -3.17
N MET A 866 4.73 -11.65 -4.30
CA MET A 866 4.74 -12.59 -5.41
C MET A 866 5.31 -11.92 -6.66
N GLY A 867 5.97 -12.70 -7.52
CA GLY A 867 6.50 -12.19 -8.76
C GLY A 867 6.59 -13.22 -9.85
N ILE A 868 6.54 -12.74 -11.09
CA ILE A 868 6.81 -13.52 -12.29
C ILE A 868 7.78 -12.71 -13.13
N ASP A 869 8.90 -13.34 -13.51
CA ASP A 869 9.90 -12.73 -14.38
C ASP A 869 10.06 -13.60 -15.64
N TRP A 870 10.11 -12.94 -16.78
CA TRP A 870 10.64 -13.52 -18.01
C TRP A 870 12.02 -12.93 -18.26
N ALA A 871 13.00 -13.79 -18.51
CA ALA A 871 14.37 -13.39 -18.74
C ALA A 871 15.03 -14.19 -19.86
N TYR A 872 15.94 -13.56 -20.58
CA TYR A 872 16.76 -14.19 -21.62
C TYR A 872 18.24 -14.12 -21.23
N GLY A 873 18.87 -15.30 -21.12
CA GLY A 873 20.31 -15.44 -20.87
C GLY A 873 21.09 -15.44 -22.17
N PHE A 874 22.01 -14.47 -22.33
CA PHE A 874 22.75 -14.23 -23.56
C PHE A 874 23.99 -15.11 -23.71
N ASP A 875 24.48 -15.64 -22.62
CA ASP A 875 25.78 -16.35 -22.58
C ASP A 875 25.57 -17.83 -22.29
N PRO A 876 26.52 -18.68 -22.73
CA PRO A 876 26.45 -20.11 -22.45
C PRO A 876 26.72 -20.41 -20.96
N VAL A 877 26.09 -21.45 -20.46
CA VAL A 877 26.31 -21.98 -19.11
C VAL A 877 27.58 -22.86 -19.05
N PHE A 878 28.04 -23.12 -17.84
CA PHE A 878 29.22 -24.00 -17.64
C PHE A 878 29.05 -25.35 -18.34
N GLY A 879 30.04 -25.72 -19.16
CA GLY A 879 30.03 -26.99 -19.89
C GLY A 879 29.13 -27.04 -21.15
N SER A 880 28.44 -25.95 -21.49
CA SER A 880 27.60 -25.84 -22.70
C SER A 880 28.20 -24.88 -23.72
N ARG A 881 27.91 -25.15 -25.00
CA ARG A 881 28.23 -24.23 -26.12
C ARG A 881 27.01 -23.36 -26.53
N THR A 882 25.82 -23.68 -26.04
CA THR A 882 24.59 -22.98 -26.37
C THR A 882 24.24 -21.95 -25.27
N ASN A 883 23.70 -20.83 -25.69
CA ASN A 883 23.21 -19.82 -24.76
C ASN A 883 22.08 -20.37 -23.88
N SER A 884 21.91 -19.80 -22.69
CA SER A 884 20.84 -20.24 -21.75
C SER A 884 19.43 -20.02 -22.33
N GLY A 885 19.22 -18.93 -23.11
CA GLY A 885 17.97 -18.64 -23.78
C GLY A 885 16.86 -18.14 -22.85
N SER A 886 15.61 -18.41 -23.23
CA SER A 886 14.42 -17.92 -22.54
C SER A 886 14.10 -18.76 -21.30
N GLN A 887 13.90 -18.09 -20.15
CA GLN A 887 13.55 -18.71 -18.86
C GLN A 887 12.40 -17.92 -18.21
N ILE A 888 11.51 -18.60 -17.51
CA ILE A 888 10.47 -18.01 -16.67
C ILE A 888 10.79 -18.35 -15.22
N HIS A 889 10.74 -17.35 -14.36
CA HIS A 889 11.02 -17.47 -12.94
C HIS A 889 9.81 -17.04 -12.11
N PHE A 890 9.43 -17.82 -11.13
CA PHE A 890 8.40 -17.51 -10.15
C PHE A 890 9.05 -17.12 -8.83
N ILE A 891 8.50 -16.10 -8.17
CA ILE A 891 9.00 -15.60 -6.90
C ILE A 891 7.85 -15.63 -5.92
N LEU A 892 8.07 -16.22 -4.75
CA LEU A 892 7.12 -16.31 -3.66
C LEU A 892 7.81 -15.95 -2.34
N GLY A 893 7.31 -14.92 -1.67
CA GLY A 893 7.71 -14.57 -0.30
C GLY A 893 9.05 -13.84 -0.15
N GLN A 894 9.87 -13.71 -1.18
CA GLN A 894 11.14 -12.97 -1.12
C GLN A 894 11.37 -12.12 -2.37
N GLU A 895 12.03 -11.00 -2.18
CA GLU A 895 12.54 -10.19 -3.28
C GLU A 895 13.86 -10.82 -3.79
N PHE A 896 14.03 -10.87 -5.10
CA PHE A 896 15.28 -11.28 -5.73
C PHE A 896 16.47 -10.49 -5.21
#